data_83712610ba7a863b1cdcf5793255f06a
#
_entry.id   83712610ba7a863b1cdcf5793255f06a
#
_cell.length_a   1.000
_cell.length_b   1.000
_cell.length_c   1.000
_cell.angle_alpha   90.00
_cell.angle_beta   90.00
_cell.angle_gamma   90.00
#
_symmetry.space_group_name_H-M   'P 1'
#
loop_
_entity.id
_entity.type
_entity.pdbx_description
1 polymer ?
#
loop_
_entity_poly.entity_id
_entity_poly.type
_entity_poly.pdbx_seq_one_letter_code
_entity_poly.pdbx_strand_id
1 'polypeptide(L)'
;MSFRPADLVEMLALRAAETPDATAYILVEEDGSERRLSYRELDTRARAVAASMQADGLAGGQSLLLYPPGEEYIVGFFGCLYSGTAAVPVYPPTSPRGLERLLEIVRDAQATTALTDDATLQLVRAMGDQIDGLSGLAWQATDTVPQDAADAWQEFLPGSDALAFLQYTSGSTGAPKGVMLRHGNLIENSRVIATANGSSPDSVGVSWLPPYHDMGLIGGILQPVYSGFPCVLMAPMAFIRQPLRWLDAISRHGGTMSAAPDFAYAECVRRITEEQRAGLDLSSWQHAMVGAEPVRRRTLDDFARVFGPHGFRRTSFHPCYGLAEATLFVTGGKPVPEPSVVSLTEHGVVADDGSLAAEDGVTLIGCGTVQGDDHVVVVDTESLRPVADGEVGEIWVSGPSVAQGYWGRPEQTELTFAAQPAEPDGRSYLRTGDLGFRHAGELYVTGRIKDLIVVRGRNHYPQDIEYTAELSHELLVPNRAAAFGLDDGDGERVALVHEVSRQFREEDTDEVLAAVRSAVSVEHGLALADIALVKMGSLPRTSSGKIRRRATRERFLAGEFKVLAHADGSEPVGGSAAALFADDPTGIGARVAARVGEILGVPVEQVSATQPLVAQGLDSLRAVQLRSALEAEFEASVPLAELMDETSVGRLAELVAQTAGTRRETDTPLVKRSGAAAAENAPASFGQERLCLLDRLGAGSAYHVAGGF
;
A
#
# COMPACT_ATOMS: atom_id res chain seq x y z
N MET A 1 -28.71 19.27 19.78
CA MET A 1 -28.85 19.21 18.31
C MET A 1 -27.62 18.54 17.76
N SER A 2 -27.72 17.66 16.78
CA SER A 2 -26.54 17.10 16.13
C SER A 2 -25.83 18.20 15.35
N PHE A 3 -24.53 18.37 15.54
CA PHE A 3 -23.70 19.31 14.79
C PHE A 3 -23.73 18.93 13.29
N ARG A 4 -24.31 19.75 12.45
CA ARG A 4 -24.51 19.50 11.01
C ARG A 4 -24.31 20.78 10.21
N PRO A 5 -23.07 21.24 10.06
CA PRO A 5 -22.78 22.38 9.20
C PRO A 5 -23.04 22.02 7.72
N ALA A 6 -23.47 22.99 6.94
CA ALA A 6 -23.67 22.80 5.49
C ALA A 6 -22.35 22.78 4.71
N ASP A 7 -21.34 23.48 5.22
CA ASP A 7 -20.03 23.60 4.59
C ASP A 7 -18.92 23.83 5.64
N LEU A 8 -17.66 23.90 5.20
CA LEU A 8 -16.51 24.07 6.07
C LEU A 8 -16.39 25.48 6.67
N VAL A 9 -16.96 26.50 6.01
CA VAL A 9 -16.98 27.87 6.52
C VAL A 9 -17.93 27.95 7.71
N GLU A 10 -19.15 27.46 7.53
CA GLU A 10 -20.13 27.35 8.61
C GLU A 10 -19.62 26.48 9.76
N MET A 11 -18.92 25.36 9.43
CA MET A 11 -18.34 24.46 10.43
C MET A 11 -17.43 25.19 11.42
N LEU A 12 -16.48 25.99 10.93
CA LEU A 12 -15.58 26.75 11.80
C LEU A 12 -16.30 27.92 12.49
N ALA A 13 -17.16 28.65 11.79
CA ALA A 13 -17.93 29.74 12.34
C ALA A 13 -18.82 29.30 13.51
N LEU A 14 -19.49 28.14 13.41
CA LEU A 14 -20.29 27.58 14.51
C LEU A 14 -19.42 27.22 15.72
N ARG A 15 -18.24 26.61 15.50
CA ARG A 15 -17.30 26.32 16.61
C ARG A 15 -16.82 27.58 17.29
N ALA A 16 -16.48 28.63 16.53
CA ALA A 16 -16.07 29.92 17.08
C ALA A 16 -17.21 30.63 17.86
N ALA A 17 -18.45 30.39 17.44
CA ALA A 17 -19.61 30.95 18.14
C ALA A 17 -19.99 30.17 19.42
N GLU A 18 -19.99 28.82 19.34
CA GLU A 18 -20.45 27.96 20.42
C GLU A 18 -19.40 27.74 21.52
N THR A 19 -18.13 27.56 21.10
CA THR A 19 -16.99 27.25 21.99
C THR A 19 -15.74 28.07 21.66
N PRO A 20 -15.84 29.42 21.69
CA PRO A 20 -14.79 30.32 21.18
C PRO A 20 -13.42 30.14 21.81
N ASP A 21 -13.35 29.88 23.10
CA ASP A 21 -12.11 29.79 23.86
C ASP A 21 -11.60 28.36 23.99
N ALA A 22 -12.35 27.39 23.42
CA ALA A 22 -11.87 26.00 23.35
C ALA A 22 -10.67 25.90 22.40
N THR A 23 -9.70 25.07 22.79
CA THR A 23 -8.51 24.81 21.97
C THR A 23 -8.89 23.97 20.74
N ALA A 24 -8.65 24.51 19.56
CA ALA A 24 -8.75 23.75 18.30
C ALA A 24 -7.47 22.93 18.07
N TYR A 25 -6.31 23.59 18.21
CA TYR A 25 -5.02 22.94 17.97
C TYR A 25 -3.98 23.28 19.04
N ILE A 26 -3.09 22.34 19.27
CA ILE A 26 -1.85 22.48 20.03
C ILE A 26 -0.70 22.17 19.08
N LEU A 27 0.05 23.18 18.69
CA LEU A 27 1.19 23.04 17.80
C LEU A 27 2.45 22.81 18.62
N VAL A 28 3.15 21.71 18.32
CA VAL A 28 4.39 21.33 18.99
C VAL A 28 5.56 21.66 18.07
N GLU A 29 6.38 22.62 18.49
CA GLU A 29 7.53 23.10 17.76
C GLU A 29 8.74 22.14 17.85
N GLU A 30 9.77 22.36 17.03
CA GLU A 30 10.98 21.51 17.04
C GLU A 30 11.74 21.55 18.38
N ASP A 31 11.71 22.66 19.10
CA ASP A 31 12.31 22.83 20.44
C ASP A 31 11.47 22.24 21.58
N GLY A 32 10.28 21.74 21.27
CA GLY A 32 9.33 21.18 22.23
C GLY A 32 8.40 22.21 22.89
N SER A 33 8.49 23.47 22.51
CA SER A 33 7.51 24.50 22.92
C SER A 33 6.14 24.23 22.30
N GLU A 34 5.08 24.69 22.96
CA GLU A 34 3.71 24.47 22.52
C GLU A 34 2.99 25.81 22.35
N ARG A 35 2.30 25.95 21.24
CA ARG A 35 1.36 27.04 21.00
C ARG A 35 -0.06 26.48 20.90
N ARG A 36 -1.01 27.14 21.55
CA ARG A 36 -2.44 26.80 21.49
C ARG A 36 -3.16 27.80 20.61
N LEU A 37 -4.01 27.30 19.74
CA LEU A 37 -4.86 28.05 18.84
C LEU A 37 -6.32 27.76 19.21
N SER A 38 -7.09 28.78 19.63
CA SER A 38 -8.51 28.64 19.93
C SER A 38 -9.37 28.76 18.66
N TYR A 39 -10.64 28.32 18.73
CA TYR A 39 -11.58 28.51 17.63
C TYR A 39 -11.81 29.98 17.30
N ARG A 40 -11.91 30.86 18.30
CA ARG A 40 -12.02 32.31 18.11
C ARG A 40 -10.83 32.87 17.33
N GLU A 41 -9.63 32.53 17.77
CA GLU A 41 -8.41 33.03 17.13
C GLU A 41 -8.30 32.53 15.68
N LEU A 42 -8.60 31.24 15.43
CA LEU A 42 -8.59 30.67 14.08
C LEU A 42 -9.62 31.35 13.17
N ASP A 43 -10.87 31.51 13.62
CA ASP A 43 -11.93 32.16 12.85
C ASP A 43 -11.57 33.63 12.54
N THR A 44 -11.09 34.37 13.53
CA THR A 44 -10.69 35.77 13.35
C THR A 44 -9.58 35.90 12.31
N ARG A 45 -8.56 35.07 12.40
CA ARG A 45 -7.44 35.10 11.45
C ARG A 45 -7.86 34.64 10.05
N ALA A 46 -8.71 33.61 9.95
CA ALA A 46 -9.27 33.17 8.66
C ALA A 46 -10.08 34.28 7.98
N ARG A 47 -10.91 35.02 8.76
CA ARG A 47 -11.65 36.21 8.26
C ARG A 47 -10.70 37.31 7.82
N ALA A 48 -9.64 37.58 8.58
CA ALA A 48 -8.66 38.60 8.22
C ALA A 48 -7.98 38.29 6.88
N VAL A 49 -7.53 37.05 6.70
CA VAL A 49 -6.95 36.58 5.40
C VAL A 49 -7.98 36.70 4.28
N ALA A 50 -9.22 36.25 4.50
CA ALA A 50 -10.27 36.33 3.50
C ALA A 50 -10.60 37.79 3.11
N ALA A 51 -10.70 38.71 4.11
CA ALA A 51 -10.93 40.11 3.86
C ALA A 51 -9.80 40.75 3.02
N SER A 52 -8.55 40.41 3.34
CA SER A 52 -7.42 40.90 2.55
C SER A 52 -7.45 40.33 1.10
N MET A 53 -7.78 39.07 0.93
CA MET A 53 -7.95 38.48 -0.43
C MET A 53 -9.09 39.16 -1.19
N GLN A 54 -10.21 39.47 -0.51
CA GLN A 54 -11.34 40.18 -1.13
C GLN A 54 -10.97 41.64 -1.51
N ALA A 55 -10.25 42.33 -0.66
CA ALA A 55 -9.81 43.72 -0.90
C ALA A 55 -8.80 43.81 -2.06
N ASP A 56 -7.93 42.84 -2.17
CA ASP A 56 -6.88 42.78 -3.22
C ASP A 56 -7.37 42.16 -4.55
N GLY A 57 -8.65 41.74 -4.62
CA GLY A 57 -9.21 41.07 -5.80
C GLY A 57 -8.65 39.68 -6.06
N LEU A 58 -8.17 39.01 -5.01
CA LEU A 58 -7.57 37.65 -5.07
C LEU A 58 -8.59 36.55 -4.73
N ALA A 59 -9.80 36.93 -4.33
CA ALA A 59 -10.87 35.99 -3.98
C ALA A 59 -11.45 35.32 -5.23
N GLY A 60 -11.85 34.05 -5.08
CA GLY A 60 -12.38 33.22 -6.15
C GLY A 60 -11.30 32.46 -6.94
N GLY A 61 -11.73 31.53 -7.78
CA GLY A 61 -10.81 30.65 -8.52
C GLY A 61 -10.06 29.65 -7.63
N GLN A 62 -8.81 29.38 -7.96
CA GLN A 62 -7.94 28.44 -7.23
C GLN A 62 -6.72 29.16 -6.68
N SER A 63 -6.40 28.91 -5.40
CA SER A 63 -5.22 29.46 -4.74
C SER A 63 -4.28 28.35 -4.26
N LEU A 64 -3.04 28.46 -4.68
CA LEU A 64 -1.97 27.57 -4.18
C LEU A 64 -1.73 27.83 -2.69
N LEU A 65 -1.63 26.77 -1.89
CA LEU A 65 -1.23 26.86 -0.49
C LEU A 65 0.19 26.32 -0.35
N LEU A 66 1.17 27.22 -0.28
CA LEU A 66 2.59 26.88 -0.22
C LEU A 66 3.17 27.27 1.14
N TYR A 67 2.92 26.43 2.16
CA TYR A 67 3.38 26.68 3.52
C TYR A 67 4.21 25.51 4.04
N PRO A 68 5.14 25.74 4.97
CA PRO A 68 5.58 24.69 5.87
C PRO A 68 4.40 24.19 6.72
N PRO A 69 4.44 22.93 7.20
CA PRO A 69 3.43 22.45 8.15
C PRO A 69 3.42 23.31 9.43
N GLY A 70 2.25 23.81 9.80
CA GLY A 70 2.13 24.67 10.97
C GLY A 70 0.84 25.45 10.99
N GLU A 71 0.78 26.43 11.88
CA GLU A 71 -0.40 27.28 12.11
C GLU A 71 -0.81 28.07 10.87
N GLU A 72 0.17 28.66 10.17
CA GLU A 72 -0.10 29.50 8.98
C GLU A 72 -0.75 28.71 7.85
N TYR A 73 -0.41 27.43 7.70
CA TYR A 73 -1.10 26.54 6.77
C TYR A 73 -2.59 26.43 7.10
N ILE A 74 -2.93 26.24 8.39
CA ILE A 74 -4.32 26.07 8.85
C ILE A 74 -5.11 27.36 8.63
N VAL A 75 -4.53 28.48 9.02
CA VAL A 75 -5.12 29.80 8.83
C VAL A 75 -5.31 30.13 7.35
N GLY A 76 -4.28 29.90 6.54
CA GLY A 76 -4.33 30.09 5.09
C GLY A 76 -5.37 29.22 4.40
N PHE A 77 -5.51 27.97 4.84
CA PHE A 77 -6.53 27.04 4.31
C PHE A 77 -7.96 27.57 4.58
N PHE A 78 -8.29 27.89 5.84
CA PHE A 78 -9.61 28.42 6.16
C PHE A 78 -9.82 29.81 5.56
N GLY A 79 -8.81 30.68 5.55
CA GLY A 79 -8.89 32.00 4.91
C GLY A 79 -9.22 31.91 3.42
N CYS A 80 -8.63 30.94 2.73
CA CYS A 80 -8.95 30.63 1.34
C CYS A 80 -10.43 30.26 1.18
N LEU A 81 -10.96 29.36 2.01
CA LEU A 81 -12.37 28.97 1.98
C LEU A 81 -13.32 30.13 2.33
N TYR A 82 -12.97 30.96 3.32
CA TYR A 82 -13.76 32.12 3.74
C TYR A 82 -13.81 33.21 2.65
N SER A 83 -12.82 33.25 1.75
CA SER A 83 -12.83 34.17 0.59
C SER A 83 -13.62 33.64 -0.60
N GLY A 84 -14.10 32.39 -0.54
CA GLY A 84 -14.75 31.73 -1.68
C GLY A 84 -13.77 31.19 -2.72
N THR A 85 -12.54 30.96 -2.33
CA THR A 85 -11.46 30.46 -3.19
C THR A 85 -11.22 28.96 -2.92
N ALA A 86 -11.10 28.16 -3.97
CA ALA A 86 -10.75 26.75 -3.82
C ALA A 86 -9.25 26.62 -3.50
N ALA A 87 -8.94 25.90 -2.41
CA ALA A 87 -7.57 25.71 -1.99
C ALA A 87 -6.86 24.64 -2.85
N VAL A 88 -5.57 24.85 -3.09
CA VAL A 88 -4.68 23.86 -3.74
C VAL A 88 -3.50 23.56 -2.82
N PRO A 89 -3.66 22.63 -1.87
CA PRO A 89 -2.59 22.23 -0.96
C PRO A 89 -1.41 21.62 -1.70
N VAL A 90 -0.21 22.15 -1.49
CA VAL A 90 1.01 21.64 -2.11
C VAL A 90 2.16 21.57 -1.11
N TYR A 91 3.09 20.68 -1.39
CA TYR A 91 4.31 20.55 -0.61
C TYR A 91 5.35 21.59 -1.04
N PRO A 92 5.96 22.32 -0.10
CA PRO A 92 7.10 23.17 -0.42
C PRO A 92 8.25 22.35 -1.03
N PRO A 93 8.76 22.72 -2.22
CA PRO A 93 9.75 21.92 -2.91
C PRO A 93 11.09 21.96 -2.17
N THR A 94 11.64 20.78 -1.86
CA THR A 94 12.96 20.61 -1.24
C THR A 94 13.99 20.07 -2.22
N SER A 95 13.62 19.91 -3.48
CA SER A 95 14.47 19.37 -4.54
C SER A 95 14.05 19.90 -5.93
N PRO A 96 14.92 19.88 -6.95
CA PRO A 96 14.57 20.27 -8.32
C PRO A 96 13.34 19.54 -8.86
N ARG A 97 13.21 18.23 -8.62
CA ARG A 97 12.03 17.44 -9.01
C ARG A 97 10.76 17.85 -8.27
N GLY A 98 10.88 18.22 -6.99
CA GLY A 98 9.77 18.78 -6.23
C GLY A 98 9.28 20.08 -6.83
N LEU A 99 10.19 20.89 -7.34
CA LEU A 99 9.87 22.13 -8.05
C LEU A 99 9.17 21.86 -9.38
N GLU A 100 9.66 20.94 -10.20
CA GLU A 100 9.00 20.54 -11.46
C GLU A 100 7.57 20.11 -11.21
N ARG A 101 7.35 19.26 -10.21
CA ARG A 101 6.01 18.82 -9.81
C ARG A 101 5.11 19.98 -9.35
N LEU A 102 5.65 20.92 -8.58
CA LEU A 102 4.91 22.12 -8.16
C LEU A 102 4.44 22.91 -9.38
N LEU A 103 5.33 23.13 -10.35
CA LEU A 103 5.01 23.84 -11.60
C LEU A 103 3.97 23.12 -12.46
N GLU A 104 3.99 21.77 -12.47
CA GLU A 104 2.94 20.99 -13.12
C GLU A 104 1.59 21.20 -12.43
N ILE A 105 1.55 21.18 -11.09
CA ILE A 105 0.31 21.43 -10.33
C ILE A 105 -0.21 22.83 -10.56
N VAL A 106 0.64 23.85 -10.53
CA VAL A 106 0.24 25.25 -10.79
C VAL A 106 -0.45 25.39 -12.15
N ARG A 107 0.13 24.77 -13.19
CA ARG A 107 -0.41 24.79 -14.55
C ARG A 107 -1.73 24.01 -14.65
N ASP A 108 -1.78 22.81 -14.08
CA ASP A 108 -2.97 21.94 -14.11
C ASP A 108 -4.14 22.57 -13.32
N ALA A 109 -3.88 23.10 -12.12
CA ALA A 109 -4.87 23.77 -11.29
C ALA A 109 -5.36 25.09 -11.86
N GLN A 110 -4.63 25.68 -12.80
CA GLN A 110 -4.87 27.04 -13.30
C GLN A 110 -4.91 28.07 -12.16
N ALA A 111 -4.07 27.86 -11.14
CA ALA A 111 -3.98 28.74 -10.01
C ALA A 111 -3.49 30.14 -10.44
N THR A 112 -4.18 31.18 -9.97
CA THR A 112 -3.83 32.59 -10.24
C THR A 112 -3.23 33.26 -9.01
N THR A 113 -3.46 32.69 -7.83
CA THR A 113 -3.02 33.22 -6.53
C THR A 113 -2.22 32.16 -5.76
N ALA A 114 -1.40 32.62 -4.85
CA ALA A 114 -0.67 31.76 -3.92
C ALA A 114 -0.64 32.41 -2.52
N LEU A 115 -1.02 31.64 -1.53
CA LEU A 115 -0.94 32.00 -0.12
C LEU A 115 0.28 31.31 0.50
N THR A 116 1.00 32.02 1.35
CA THR A 116 2.21 31.53 2.03
C THR A 116 2.49 32.35 3.29
N ASP A 117 3.53 32.04 4.05
CA ASP A 117 4.12 32.91 5.06
C ASP A 117 5.19 33.84 4.46
N ASP A 118 5.53 34.92 5.18
CA ASP A 118 6.51 35.90 4.68
C ASP A 118 7.89 35.29 4.48
N ALA A 119 8.32 34.38 5.34
CA ALA A 119 9.62 33.72 5.22
C ALA A 119 9.71 32.91 3.92
N THR A 120 8.67 32.13 3.61
CA THR A 120 8.60 31.36 2.36
C THR A 120 8.49 32.28 1.14
N LEU A 121 7.71 33.39 1.24
CA LEU A 121 7.61 34.40 0.18
C LEU A 121 8.94 35.03 -0.14
N GLN A 122 9.74 35.38 0.88
CA GLN A 122 11.09 35.94 0.68
C GLN A 122 12.01 34.93 -0.01
N LEU A 123 11.91 33.63 0.35
CA LEU A 123 12.68 32.57 -0.35
C LEU A 123 12.27 32.46 -1.81
N VAL A 124 10.98 32.42 -2.12
CA VAL A 124 10.48 32.38 -3.51
C VAL A 124 10.98 33.59 -4.30
N ARG A 125 10.90 34.80 -3.71
CA ARG A 125 11.39 36.04 -4.34
C ARG A 125 12.89 36.04 -4.54
N ALA A 126 13.66 35.49 -3.61
CA ALA A 126 15.11 35.39 -3.73
C ALA A 126 15.57 34.40 -4.83
N MET A 127 14.74 33.41 -5.14
CA MET A 127 14.96 32.53 -6.29
C MET A 127 14.72 33.24 -7.63
N GLY A 128 14.04 34.39 -7.60
CA GLY A 128 13.86 35.33 -8.71
C GLY A 128 13.21 34.73 -9.96
N ASP A 129 13.46 35.37 -11.09
CA ASP A 129 12.93 34.95 -12.42
C ASP A 129 13.45 33.57 -12.90
N GLN A 130 14.19 32.86 -12.05
CA GLN A 130 14.72 31.53 -12.36
C GLN A 130 13.64 30.45 -12.32
N ILE A 131 12.45 30.73 -11.72
CA ILE A 131 11.33 29.80 -11.68
C ILE A 131 10.21 30.33 -12.58
N ASP A 132 10.38 30.11 -13.88
CA ASP A 132 9.33 30.37 -14.85
C ASP A 132 8.08 29.54 -14.50
N GLY A 133 6.94 30.22 -14.32
CA GLY A 133 5.65 29.60 -13.92
C GLY A 133 5.16 29.95 -12.50
N LEU A 134 5.99 30.46 -11.59
CA LEU A 134 5.56 31.06 -10.31
C LEU A 134 5.46 32.59 -10.37
N SER A 135 6.11 33.21 -11.34
CA SER A 135 6.13 34.68 -11.53
C SER A 135 4.77 35.26 -11.91
N GLY A 136 3.88 34.44 -12.46
CA GLY A 136 2.50 34.84 -12.85
C GLY A 136 1.49 34.80 -11.71
N LEU A 137 1.85 34.27 -10.54
CA LEU A 137 0.95 34.18 -9.39
C LEU A 137 0.93 35.49 -8.58
N ALA A 138 -0.27 35.89 -8.14
CA ALA A 138 -0.40 36.94 -7.14
C ALA A 138 -0.17 36.33 -5.75
N TRP A 139 0.91 36.73 -5.10
CA TRP A 139 1.35 36.18 -3.82
C TRP A 139 0.86 37.01 -2.62
N GLN A 140 0.37 36.35 -1.59
CA GLN A 140 0.03 36.95 -0.31
C GLN A 140 0.68 36.21 0.87
N ALA A 141 1.39 36.93 1.71
CA ALA A 141 1.91 36.43 2.99
C ALA A 141 0.85 36.62 4.08
N THR A 142 0.27 35.52 4.55
CA THR A 142 -0.90 35.56 5.45
C THR A 142 -0.56 35.93 6.88
N ASP A 143 0.65 35.63 7.32
CA ASP A 143 1.19 35.99 8.66
C ASP A 143 1.43 37.50 8.83
N THR A 144 1.44 38.26 7.75
CA THR A 144 1.58 39.72 7.77
C THR A 144 0.23 40.47 7.77
N VAL A 145 -0.88 39.73 7.60
CA VAL A 145 -2.22 40.32 7.58
C VAL A 145 -2.65 40.73 9.00
N PRO A 146 -2.99 42.01 9.24
CA PRO A 146 -3.47 42.46 10.57
C PRO A 146 -4.80 41.77 10.95
N GLN A 147 -4.91 41.36 12.22
CA GLN A 147 -6.10 40.63 12.67
C GLN A 147 -7.41 41.53 12.65
N ASP A 148 -7.28 42.83 12.78
CA ASP A 148 -8.39 43.79 12.68
C ASP A 148 -8.95 43.87 11.25
N ALA A 149 -8.25 43.37 10.23
CA ALA A 149 -8.81 43.21 8.89
C ALA A 149 -10.04 42.29 8.86
N ALA A 150 -10.20 41.42 9.87
CA ALA A 150 -11.35 40.53 10.01
C ALA A 150 -12.70 41.26 10.02
N ASP A 151 -12.75 42.48 10.52
CA ASP A 151 -13.98 43.32 10.59
C ASP A 151 -14.47 43.72 9.19
N ALA A 152 -13.60 43.73 8.18
CA ALA A 152 -13.91 44.05 6.79
C ALA A 152 -14.34 42.84 5.96
N TRP A 153 -14.31 41.64 6.55
CA TRP A 153 -14.68 40.43 5.81
C TRP A 153 -16.13 40.47 5.33
N GLN A 154 -16.31 40.25 4.05
CA GLN A 154 -17.62 40.07 3.45
C GLN A 154 -18.00 38.60 3.53
N GLU A 155 -19.06 38.31 4.26
CA GLU A 155 -19.51 36.93 4.48
C GLU A 155 -19.75 36.21 3.17
N PHE A 156 -19.19 35.00 3.08
CA PHE A 156 -19.36 34.08 1.97
C PHE A 156 -19.70 32.69 2.51
N LEU A 157 -20.87 32.19 2.11
CA LEU A 157 -21.33 30.84 2.46
C LEU A 157 -21.40 30.01 1.17
N PRO A 158 -20.42 29.14 0.93
CA PRO A 158 -20.29 28.42 -0.34
C PRO A 158 -21.43 27.41 -0.57
N GLY A 159 -21.95 26.82 0.51
CA GLY A 159 -22.86 25.69 0.43
C GLY A 159 -22.15 24.36 0.09
N SER A 160 -22.90 23.26 0.20
CA SER A 160 -22.37 21.91 0.07
C SER A 160 -21.77 21.58 -1.31
N ASP A 161 -22.31 22.18 -2.38
CA ASP A 161 -21.94 21.84 -3.77
C ASP A 161 -20.71 22.59 -4.29
N ALA A 162 -20.27 23.64 -3.58
CA ALA A 162 -19.10 24.41 -3.98
C ALA A 162 -17.81 23.58 -3.83
N LEU A 163 -16.87 23.84 -4.74
CA LEU A 163 -15.52 23.27 -4.67
C LEU A 163 -14.78 23.84 -3.46
N ALA A 164 -14.35 22.98 -2.55
CA ALA A 164 -13.56 23.38 -1.38
C ALA A 164 -12.06 23.41 -1.69
N PHE A 165 -11.54 22.31 -2.25
CA PHE A 165 -10.14 22.22 -2.63
C PHE A 165 -9.87 21.15 -3.67
N LEU A 166 -8.68 21.23 -4.28
CA LEU A 166 -8.14 20.23 -5.17
C LEU A 166 -7.08 19.40 -4.44
N GLN A 167 -7.36 18.13 -4.22
CA GLN A 167 -6.37 17.20 -3.66
C GLN A 167 -5.54 16.59 -4.79
N TYR A 168 -4.28 17.01 -4.89
CA TYR A 168 -3.39 16.46 -5.91
C TYR A 168 -2.81 15.11 -5.49
N THR A 169 -3.11 14.10 -6.29
CA THR A 169 -2.56 12.75 -6.14
C THR A 169 -1.43 12.51 -7.15
N SER A 170 -0.52 11.58 -6.82
CA SER A 170 0.52 11.13 -7.75
C SER A 170 -0.06 10.11 -8.73
N GLY A 171 -0.90 10.54 -9.65
CA GLY A 171 -1.58 9.66 -10.59
C GLY A 171 -0.68 8.52 -11.13
N SER A 172 -1.30 7.37 -11.42
CA SER A 172 -0.62 6.19 -12.00
C SER A 172 0.06 6.46 -13.35
N THR A 173 -0.29 7.56 -14.02
CA THR A 173 0.32 8.02 -15.29
C THR A 173 1.52 8.93 -15.10
N GLY A 174 1.95 9.20 -13.86
CA GLY A 174 3.08 10.10 -13.55
C GLY A 174 2.67 11.58 -13.42
N ALA A 175 1.73 12.08 -14.22
CA ALA A 175 1.24 13.46 -14.12
C ALA A 175 0.32 13.65 -12.91
N PRO A 176 0.43 14.76 -12.16
CA PRO A 176 -0.46 15.04 -11.04
C PRO A 176 -1.91 15.23 -11.52
N LYS A 177 -2.86 14.75 -10.70
CA LYS A 177 -4.30 14.90 -10.94
C LYS A 177 -4.94 15.56 -9.72
N GLY A 178 -5.66 16.65 -9.95
CA GLY A 178 -6.44 17.35 -8.92
C GLY A 178 -7.80 16.68 -8.74
N VAL A 179 -8.00 16.00 -7.62
CA VAL A 179 -9.30 15.45 -7.20
C VAL A 179 -10.16 16.60 -6.70
N MET A 180 -11.35 16.79 -7.27
CA MET A 180 -12.29 17.86 -6.93
C MET A 180 -13.12 17.49 -5.70
N LEU A 181 -12.80 18.08 -4.54
CA LEU A 181 -13.51 17.87 -3.30
C LEU A 181 -14.44 19.06 -2.99
N ARG A 182 -15.74 18.76 -2.88
CA ARG A 182 -16.76 19.72 -2.48
C ARG A 182 -16.86 19.81 -0.97
N HIS A 183 -17.39 20.93 -0.47
CA HIS A 183 -17.67 21.08 0.96
C HIS A 183 -18.55 19.94 1.50
N GLY A 184 -19.59 19.55 0.75
CA GLY A 184 -20.47 18.46 1.15
C GLY A 184 -19.78 17.09 1.27
N ASN A 185 -18.83 16.77 0.37
CA ASN A 185 -18.05 15.53 0.47
C ASN A 185 -17.29 15.48 1.80
N LEU A 186 -16.67 16.60 2.18
CA LEU A 186 -15.85 16.73 3.39
C LEU A 186 -16.68 16.66 4.67
N ILE A 187 -17.82 17.33 4.71
CA ILE A 187 -18.75 17.29 5.86
C ILE A 187 -19.30 15.88 6.04
N GLU A 188 -19.71 15.22 4.95
CA GLU A 188 -20.24 13.86 5.02
C GLU A 188 -19.17 12.87 5.44
N ASN A 189 -17.97 12.91 4.85
CA ASN A 189 -16.88 12.03 5.23
C ASN A 189 -16.45 12.24 6.69
N SER A 190 -16.43 13.49 7.16
CA SER A 190 -16.17 13.80 8.58
C SER A 190 -17.26 13.22 9.50
N ARG A 191 -18.52 13.24 9.07
CA ARG A 191 -19.64 12.60 9.78
C ARG A 191 -19.45 11.09 9.89
N VAL A 192 -19.06 10.47 8.78
CA VAL A 192 -18.78 9.03 8.71
C VAL A 192 -17.62 8.65 9.62
N ILE A 193 -16.51 9.39 9.58
CA ILE A 193 -15.35 9.19 10.46
C ILE A 193 -15.74 9.34 11.93
N ALA A 194 -16.51 10.39 12.27
CA ALA A 194 -16.98 10.63 13.65
C ALA A 194 -17.81 9.45 14.17
N THR A 195 -18.70 8.92 13.32
CA THR A 195 -19.54 7.78 13.68
C THR A 195 -18.71 6.50 13.84
N ALA A 196 -17.82 6.21 12.87
CA ALA A 196 -17.00 5.01 12.86
C ALA A 196 -16.07 4.91 14.08
N ASN A 197 -15.51 6.06 14.51
CA ASN A 197 -14.54 6.11 15.59
C ASN A 197 -15.15 6.58 16.93
N GLY A 198 -16.44 6.97 16.97
CA GLY A 198 -17.08 7.48 18.18
C GLY A 198 -16.43 8.76 18.71
N SER A 199 -15.86 9.60 17.83
CA SER A 199 -15.19 10.83 18.24
C SER A 199 -16.17 11.87 18.80
N SER A 200 -15.77 12.55 19.84
CA SER A 200 -16.55 13.53 20.58
C SER A 200 -15.68 14.70 21.04
N PRO A 201 -16.24 15.78 21.61
CA PRO A 201 -15.46 16.86 22.20
C PRO A 201 -14.49 16.44 23.31
N ASP A 202 -14.71 15.27 23.93
CA ASP A 202 -13.82 14.74 24.98
C ASP A 202 -12.62 13.97 24.39
N SER A 203 -12.60 13.76 23.09
CA SER A 203 -11.46 13.14 22.40
C SER A 203 -10.25 14.07 22.36
N VAL A 204 -9.05 13.52 22.18
CA VAL A 204 -7.82 14.28 21.94
C VAL A 204 -7.11 13.66 20.76
N GLY A 205 -6.98 14.42 19.67
CA GLY A 205 -6.23 13.99 18.49
C GLY A 205 -4.73 14.25 18.64
N VAL A 206 -3.91 13.38 18.05
CA VAL A 206 -2.47 13.62 17.88
C VAL A 206 -2.09 13.28 16.44
N SER A 207 -1.47 14.22 15.71
CA SER A 207 -1.09 13.99 14.31
C SER A 207 0.26 14.62 13.98
N TRP A 208 1.06 13.86 13.21
CA TRP A 208 2.30 14.31 12.58
C TRP A 208 2.19 14.22 11.05
N LEU A 209 1.01 13.86 10.54
CA LEU A 209 0.80 13.64 9.12
C LEU A 209 0.90 14.94 8.31
N PRO A 210 1.43 14.87 7.09
CA PRO A 210 1.55 16.05 6.23
C PRO A 210 0.19 16.71 5.95
N PRO A 211 0.02 18.00 6.20
CA PRO A 211 -1.28 18.68 6.04
C PRO A 211 -1.70 18.88 4.57
N TYR A 212 -0.80 18.68 3.62
CA TYR A 212 -1.09 18.69 2.18
C TYR A 212 -1.48 17.30 1.63
N HIS A 213 -1.59 16.28 2.50
CA HIS A 213 -2.10 14.95 2.19
C HIS A 213 -3.50 14.78 2.80
N ASP A 214 -4.39 14.05 2.12
CA ASP A 214 -5.78 13.82 2.55
C ASP A 214 -5.90 13.40 4.03
N MET A 215 -5.14 12.39 4.45
CA MET A 215 -5.15 11.88 5.82
C MET A 215 -4.69 12.92 6.85
N GLY A 216 -3.71 13.77 6.50
CA GLY A 216 -3.25 14.85 7.37
C GLY A 216 -4.20 16.05 7.41
N LEU A 217 -4.74 16.46 6.25
CA LEU A 217 -5.66 17.57 6.15
C LEU A 217 -7.05 17.21 6.71
N ILE A 218 -7.65 16.15 6.20
CA ILE A 218 -9.02 15.79 6.59
C ILE A 218 -9.02 15.16 7.99
N GLY A 219 -8.17 14.14 8.22
CA GLY A 219 -8.12 13.44 9.51
C GLY A 219 -7.49 14.25 10.65
N GLY A 220 -6.43 15.04 10.35
CA GLY A 220 -5.68 15.78 11.37
C GLY A 220 -6.14 17.22 11.59
N ILE A 221 -6.75 17.87 10.57
CA ILE A 221 -7.19 19.28 10.67
C ILE A 221 -8.72 19.38 10.64
N LEU A 222 -9.41 18.88 9.61
CA LEU A 222 -10.85 19.10 9.49
C LEU A 222 -11.66 18.28 10.49
N GLN A 223 -11.30 17.02 10.71
CA GLN A 223 -12.01 16.12 11.63
C GLN A 223 -12.05 16.62 13.08
N PRO A 224 -10.94 17.17 13.66
CA PRO A 224 -10.98 17.80 14.98
C PRO A 224 -11.99 18.94 15.08
N VAL A 225 -12.06 19.81 14.06
CA VAL A 225 -13.03 20.92 14.03
C VAL A 225 -14.45 20.37 13.92
N TYR A 226 -14.70 19.39 13.04
CA TYR A 226 -16.01 18.77 12.90
C TYR A 226 -16.50 18.15 14.22
N SER A 227 -15.65 17.41 14.90
CA SER A 227 -16.02 16.71 16.15
C SER A 227 -15.89 17.56 17.41
N GLY A 228 -15.17 18.69 17.35
CA GLY A 228 -15.02 19.65 18.45
C GLY A 228 -13.96 19.29 19.48
N PHE A 229 -12.99 18.46 19.15
CA PHE A 229 -11.90 18.06 20.04
C PHE A 229 -10.57 18.74 19.67
N PRO A 230 -9.67 18.96 20.65
CA PRO A 230 -8.35 19.51 20.39
C PRO A 230 -7.45 18.51 19.67
N CYS A 231 -6.62 18.97 18.72
CA CYS A 231 -5.62 18.14 18.07
C CYS A 231 -4.21 18.67 18.32
N VAL A 232 -3.32 17.80 18.79
CA VAL A 232 -1.89 18.07 18.92
C VAL A 232 -1.24 17.79 17.56
N LEU A 233 -0.63 18.82 16.99
CA LEU A 233 -0.01 18.77 15.67
C LEU A 233 1.49 18.98 15.79
N MET A 234 2.26 18.17 15.07
CA MET A 234 3.70 18.34 14.92
C MET A 234 4.11 18.20 13.46
N ALA A 235 5.23 18.79 13.08
CA ALA A 235 5.75 18.67 11.73
C ALA A 235 6.10 17.20 11.40
N PRO A 236 5.85 16.70 10.18
CA PRO A 236 6.18 15.33 9.78
C PRO A 236 7.64 14.95 10.02
N MET A 237 8.55 15.90 9.82
CA MET A 237 9.98 15.69 10.05
C MET A 237 10.33 15.47 11.52
N ALA A 238 9.51 15.96 12.46
CA ALA A 238 9.72 15.69 13.89
C ALA A 238 9.57 14.20 14.21
N PHE A 239 8.52 13.55 13.65
CA PHE A 239 8.35 12.09 13.73
C PHE A 239 9.48 11.34 13.00
N ILE A 240 9.77 11.70 11.75
CA ILE A 240 10.78 10.99 10.94
C ILE A 240 12.16 11.02 11.60
N ARG A 241 12.55 12.15 12.20
CA ARG A 241 13.81 12.26 12.95
C ARG A 241 13.79 11.46 14.25
N GLN A 242 12.68 11.54 14.98
CA GLN A 242 12.55 10.94 16.31
C GLN A 242 11.11 10.43 16.55
N PRO A 243 10.81 9.14 16.23
CA PRO A 243 9.47 8.57 16.37
C PRO A 243 8.90 8.66 17.80
N LEU A 244 9.76 8.71 18.81
CA LEU A 244 9.36 8.88 20.21
C LEU A 244 8.47 10.11 20.43
N ARG A 245 8.69 11.21 19.69
CA ARG A 245 7.91 12.46 19.84
C ARG A 245 6.41 12.24 19.64
N TRP A 246 6.03 11.34 18.76
CA TRP A 246 4.63 10.99 18.53
C TRP A 246 4.00 10.32 19.75
N LEU A 247 4.66 9.28 20.27
CA LEU A 247 4.17 8.54 21.43
C LEU A 247 4.24 9.36 22.72
N ASP A 248 5.25 10.22 22.85
CA ASP A 248 5.37 11.17 23.94
C ASP A 248 4.23 12.23 23.93
N ALA A 249 3.85 12.73 22.75
CA ALA A 249 2.71 13.64 22.62
C ALA A 249 1.39 12.94 23.00
N ILE A 250 1.19 11.67 22.59
CA ILE A 250 0.03 10.89 23.01
C ILE A 250 0.02 10.73 24.53
N SER A 251 1.14 10.37 25.12
CA SER A 251 1.29 10.18 26.56
C SER A 251 1.02 11.48 27.35
N ARG A 252 1.66 12.59 26.96
CA ARG A 252 1.57 13.88 27.68
C ARG A 252 0.20 14.53 27.59
N HIS A 253 -0.47 14.41 26.44
CA HIS A 253 -1.77 15.07 26.21
C HIS A 253 -2.96 14.14 26.45
N GLY A 254 -2.74 12.90 26.86
CA GLY A 254 -3.81 11.92 26.98
C GLY A 254 -4.49 11.64 25.64
N GLY A 255 -3.69 11.54 24.56
CA GLY A 255 -4.18 11.33 23.21
C GLY A 255 -5.07 10.10 23.10
N THR A 256 -6.29 10.27 22.59
CA THR A 256 -7.26 9.18 22.44
C THR A 256 -7.30 8.66 21.00
N MET A 257 -6.92 9.49 20.04
CA MET A 257 -7.03 9.22 18.60
C MET A 257 -5.75 9.64 17.87
N SER A 258 -5.23 8.75 17.03
CA SER A 258 -4.16 9.09 16.11
C SER A 258 -4.17 8.16 14.91
N ALA A 259 -3.85 8.70 13.74
CA ALA A 259 -3.79 7.94 12.49
C ALA A 259 -2.36 7.91 11.96
N ALA A 260 -1.92 6.77 11.47
CA ALA A 260 -0.62 6.63 10.82
C ALA A 260 -0.61 5.47 9.80
N PRO A 261 0.29 5.50 8.81
CA PRO A 261 0.60 4.34 7.99
C PRO A 261 1.27 3.24 8.80
N ASP A 262 1.21 2.01 8.30
CA ASP A 262 1.82 0.81 8.93
C ASP A 262 3.30 1.01 9.28
N PHE A 263 4.07 1.61 8.35
CA PHE A 263 5.49 1.85 8.58
C PHE A 263 5.80 2.67 9.84
N ALA A 264 4.89 3.54 10.25
CA ALA A 264 5.13 4.40 11.41
C ALA A 264 5.13 3.61 12.72
N TYR A 265 4.24 2.64 12.82
CA TYR A 265 4.21 1.71 13.95
C TYR A 265 5.48 0.83 13.98
N ALA A 266 5.90 0.32 12.81
CA ALA A 266 7.14 -0.44 12.69
C ALA A 266 8.38 0.41 13.06
N GLU A 267 8.45 1.69 12.64
CA GLU A 267 9.54 2.61 13.02
C GLU A 267 9.61 2.87 14.52
N CYS A 268 8.47 2.99 15.20
CA CYS A 268 8.43 3.11 16.65
C CYS A 268 9.03 1.88 17.34
N VAL A 269 8.63 0.68 16.91
CA VAL A 269 9.19 -0.58 17.43
C VAL A 269 10.70 -0.65 17.24
N ARG A 270 11.16 -0.31 16.04
CA ARG A 270 12.57 -0.42 15.64
C ARG A 270 13.48 0.59 16.32
N ARG A 271 13.02 1.84 16.54
CA ARG A 271 13.91 2.96 16.90
C ARG A 271 13.79 3.45 18.32
N ILE A 272 12.71 3.14 19.03
CA ILE A 272 12.52 3.60 20.41
C ILE A 272 13.10 2.56 21.36
N THR A 273 14.13 2.94 22.14
CA THR A 273 14.79 2.05 23.07
C THR A 273 13.93 1.78 24.31
N GLU A 274 14.29 0.75 25.09
CA GLU A 274 13.57 0.40 26.32
C GLU A 274 13.60 1.53 27.35
N GLU A 275 14.74 2.21 27.50
CA GLU A 275 14.89 3.36 28.40
C GLU A 275 13.97 4.51 28.01
N GLN A 276 13.83 4.75 26.69
CA GLN A 276 12.97 5.82 26.17
C GLN A 276 11.48 5.52 26.38
N ARG A 277 11.09 4.23 26.42
CA ARG A 277 9.71 3.81 26.67
C ARG A 277 9.29 3.95 28.12
N ALA A 278 10.23 3.92 29.07
CA ALA A 278 9.97 3.84 30.50
C ALA A 278 9.05 4.98 31.05
N GLY A 279 9.01 6.12 30.37
CA GLY A 279 8.17 7.27 30.74
C GLY A 279 6.83 7.36 30.01
N LEU A 280 6.51 6.43 29.10
CA LEU A 280 5.29 6.51 28.31
C LEU A 280 4.09 5.91 29.05
N ASP A 281 2.93 6.58 28.90
CA ASP A 281 1.60 6.04 29.21
C ASP A 281 0.68 6.19 28.00
N LEU A 282 0.43 5.08 27.33
CA LEU A 282 -0.41 5.00 26.13
C LEU A 282 -1.82 4.46 26.45
N SER A 283 -2.20 4.37 27.73
CA SER A 283 -3.49 3.81 28.15
C SER A 283 -4.70 4.61 27.66
N SER A 284 -4.52 5.92 27.40
CA SER A 284 -5.53 6.81 26.83
C SER A 284 -5.83 6.52 25.34
N TRP A 285 -4.89 5.92 24.60
CA TRP A 285 -5.01 5.73 23.16
C TRP A 285 -6.02 4.63 22.81
N GLN A 286 -7.21 5.07 22.36
CA GLN A 286 -8.35 4.18 22.08
C GLN A 286 -8.47 3.86 20.60
N HIS A 287 -8.07 4.79 19.70
CA HIS A 287 -8.26 4.70 18.27
C HIS A 287 -6.93 4.93 17.55
N ALA A 288 -6.19 3.84 17.33
CA ALA A 288 -4.96 3.80 16.55
C ALA A 288 -5.31 3.41 15.11
N MET A 289 -5.66 4.41 14.28
CA MET A 289 -6.06 4.17 12.90
C MET A 289 -4.84 3.82 12.06
N VAL A 290 -4.93 2.71 11.32
CA VAL A 290 -3.85 2.21 10.46
C VAL A 290 -4.37 2.09 9.04
N GLY A 291 -3.73 2.77 8.09
CA GLY A 291 -4.19 2.75 6.70
C GLY A 291 -3.24 3.44 5.75
N ALA A 292 -3.74 3.81 4.58
CA ALA A 292 -2.99 4.42 3.49
C ALA A 292 -1.93 3.51 2.82
N GLU A 293 -1.61 2.36 3.37
CA GLU A 293 -0.75 1.31 2.82
C GLU A 293 -1.19 -0.05 3.37
N PRO A 294 -0.71 -1.18 2.84
CA PRO A 294 -1.06 -2.51 3.36
C PRO A 294 -0.76 -2.63 4.85
N VAL A 295 -1.76 -3.04 5.62
CA VAL A 295 -1.63 -3.25 7.08
C VAL A 295 -1.12 -4.65 7.33
N ARG A 296 -0.01 -4.78 8.06
CA ARG A 296 0.67 -6.06 8.30
C ARG A 296 0.40 -6.58 9.70
N ARG A 297 -0.01 -7.84 9.81
CA ARG A 297 -0.22 -8.52 11.10
C ARG A 297 1.00 -8.36 12.02
N ARG A 298 2.19 -8.63 11.49
CA ARG A 298 3.43 -8.56 12.25
C ARG A 298 3.67 -7.17 12.87
N THR A 299 3.40 -6.10 12.10
CA THR A 299 3.55 -4.72 12.62
C THR A 299 2.64 -4.49 13.81
N LEU A 300 1.37 -4.91 13.72
CA LEU A 300 0.39 -4.76 14.80
C LEU A 300 0.79 -5.59 16.03
N ASP A 301 1.22 -6.83 15.84
CA ASP A 301 1.64 -7.75 16.90
C ASP A 301 2.89 -7.24 17.62
N ASP A 302 3.91 -6.82 16.87
CA ASP A 302 5.16 -6.30 17.42
C ASP A 302 4.94 -4.98 18.18
N PHE A 303 4.12 -4.07 17.64
CA PHE A 303 3.80 -2.82 18.34
C PHE A 303 3.03 -3.08 19.64
N ALA A 304 1.99 -3.94 19.60
CA ALA A 304 1.21 -4.30 20.78
C ALA A 304 2.09 -4.99 21.84
N ARG A 305 3.00 -5.88 21.44
CA ARG A 305 3.94 -6.55 22.33
C ARG A 305 4.92 -5.58 22.98
N VAL A 306 5.47 -4.64 22.21
CA VAL A 306 6.50 -3.70 22.69
C VAL A 306 5.90 -2.60 23.55
N PHE A 307 4.73 -2.06 23.21
CA PHE A 307 4.10 -0.93 23.90
C PHE A 307 2.94 -1.34 24.82
N GLY A 308 2.56 -2.62 24.85
CA GLY A 308 1.57 -3.16 25.80
C GLY A 308 1.93 -2.90 27.25
N PRO A 309 3.19 -3.13 27.70
CA PRO A 309 3.63 -2.78 29.06
C PRO A 309 3.48 -1.29 29.41
N HIS A 310 3.37 -0.42 28.41
CA HIS A 310 3.18 1.03 28.52
C HIS A 310 1.73 1.47 28.31
N GLY A 311 0.77 0.54 28.44
CA GLY A 311 -0.67 0.82 28.41
C GLY A 311 -1.35 0.71 27.04
N PHE A 312 -0.62 0.49 25.94
CA PHE A 312 -1.22 0.31 24.62
C PHE A 312 -1.99 -1.03 24.54
N ARG A 313 -3.20 -1.01 24.04
CA ARG A 313 -4.04 -2.20 23.86
C ARG A 313 -4.12 -2.59 22.39
N ARG A 314 -3.96 -3.89 22.08
CA ARG A 314 -4.14 -4.41 20.71
C ARG A 314 -5.53 -4.06 20.14
N THR A 315 -6.55 -4.04 20.99
CA THR A 315 -7.92 -3.63 20.65
C THR A 315 -8.05 -2.14 20.27
N SER A 316 -6.98 -1.35 20.42
CA SER A 316 -6.95 0.05 19.96
C SER A 316 -6.65 0.19 18.48
N PHE A 317 -6.17 -0.85 17.81
CA PHE A 317 -5.95 -0.79 16.36
C PHE A 317 -7.26 -0.73 15.60
N HIS A 318 -7.34 0.21 14.66
CA HIS A 318 -8.45 0.41 13.73
C HIS A 318 -7.91 0.43 12.30
N PRO A 319 -7.69 -0.74 11.67
CA PRO A 319 -7.36 -0.78 10.27
C PRO A 319 -8.48 -0.15 9.44
N CYS A 320 -8.11 0.65 8.44
CA CYS A 320 -9.06 1.36 7.59
C CYS A 320 -8.55 1.44 6.15
N TYR A 321 -9.50 1.57 5.23
CA TYR A 321 -9.24 1.79 3.82
C TYR A 321 -9.86 3.09 3.35
N GLY A 322 -9.16 3.79 2.47
CA GLY A 322 -9.64 4.99 1.83
C GLY A 322 -8.66 5.57 0.81
N LEU A 323 -9.15 6.55 0.08
CA LEU A 323 -8.41 7.23 -0.99
C LEU A 323 -8.97 8.63 -1.21
N ALA A 324 -8.17 9.51 -1.81
CA ALA A 324 -8.55 10.90 -2.05
C ALA A 324 -9.78 11.04 -2.96
N GLU A 325 -9.95 10.13 -3.92
CA GLU A 325 -11.10 10.08 -4.83
C GLU A 325 -12.43 9.77 -4.10
N ALA A 326 -12.37 9.18 -2.90
CA ALA A 326 -13.51 9.04 -1.99
C ALA A 326 -13.37 9.95 -0.76
N THR A 327 -12.81 11.14 -0.93
CA THR A 327 -12.50 12.14 0.09
C THR A 327 -11.35 11.68 1.02
N LEU A 328 -11.56 10.67 1.85
CA LEU A 328 -10.54 10.04 2.68
C LEU A 328 -10.94 8.63 3.09
N PHE A 329 -12.00 8.48 3.85
CA PHE A 329 -12.39 7.25 4.55
C PHE A 329 -13.50 6.53 3.80
N VAL A 330 -13.32 5.25 3.52
CA VAL A 330 -14.30 4.37 2.86
C VAL A 330 -14.77 3.27 3.80
N THR A 331 -13.84 2.51 4.38
CA THR A 331 -14.15 1.47 5.35
C THR A 331 -13.26 1.58 6.58
N GLY A 332 -13.78 1.11 7.72
CA GLY A 332 -13.11 1.10 8.99
C GLY A 332 -14.11 0.84 10.11
N GLY A 333 -13.82 1.37 11.28
CA GLY A 333 -14.64 1.21 12.47
C GLY A 333 -13.97 0.33 13.50
N LYS A 334 -14.59 0.23 14.66
CA LYS A 334 -14.01 -0.52 15.77
C LYS A 334 -14.10 -2.02 15.50
N PRO A 335 -12.98 -2.72 15.36
CA PRO A 335 -12.99 -4.17 15.27
C PRO A 335 -13.48 -4.78 16.59
N VAL A 336 -14.15 -5.93 16.52
CA VAL A 336 -14.69 -6.63 17.70
C VAL A 336 -14.28 -8.10 17.62
N PRO A 337 -13.50 -8.57 18.59
CA PRO A 337 -12.78 -7.85 19.67
C PRO A 337 -11.46 -7.23 19.22
N GLU A 338 -10.87 -7.66 18.10
CA GLU A 338 -9.59 -7.26 17.54
C GLU A 338 -9.68 -7.19 16.01
N PRO A 339 -8.68 -6.59 15.32
CA PRO A 339 -8.61 -6.64 13.86
C PRO A 339 -8.69 -8.08 13.34
N SER A 340 -9.59 -8.30 12.39
CA SER A 340 -9.78 -9.61 11.77
C SER A 340 -8.59 -9.96 10.88
N VAL A 341 -8.24 -11.23 10.88
CA VAL A 341 -7.13 -11.78 10.09
C VAL A 341 -7.66 -12.95 9.28
N VAL A 342 -7.31 -13.00 8.02
CA VAL A 342 -7.61 -14.12 7.13
C VAL A 342 -6.37 -14.50 6.32
N SER A 343 -6.32 -15.74 5.86
CA SER A 343 -5.35 -16.20 4.86
C SER A 343 -6.07 -16.36 3.53
N LEU A 344 -5.59 -15.69 2.50
CA LEU A 344 -6.04 -15.85 1.11
C LEU A 344 -5.17 -16.91 0.44
N THR A 345 -5.76 -18.03 0.07
CA THR A 345 -5.10 -19.15 -0.61
C THR A 345 -5.62 -19.27 -2.06
N GLU A 346 -5.01 -20.14 -2.87
CA GLU A 346 -5.55 -20.48 -4.20
C GLU A 346 -6.96 -21.09 -4.14
N HIS A 347 -7.37 -21.61 -2.98
CA HIS A 347 -8.66 -22.25 -2.75
C HIS A 347 -9.70 -21.33 -2.09
N GLY A 348 -9.37 -20.06 -1.89
CA GLY A 348 -10.23 -19.05 -1.29
C GLY A 348 -9.76 -18.56 0.08
N VAL A 349 -10.68 -17.89 0.79
CA VAL A 349 -10.41 -17.26 2.07
C VAL A 349 -10.57 -18.27 3.21
N VAL A 350 -9.54 -18.38 4.04
CA VAL A 350 -9.55 -19.17 5.28
C VAL A 350 -9.44 -18.22 6.45
N ALA A 351 -10.37 -18.31 7.40
CA ALA A 351 -10.28 -17.54 8.66
C ALA A 351 -9.07 -18.02 9.48
N ASP A 352 -8.25 -17.08 9.95
CA ASP A 352 -7.14 -17.41 10.85
C ASP A 352 -7.70 -17.63 12.26
N ASP A 353 -7.80 -18.88 12.67
CA ASP A 353 -8.21 -19.30 14.01
C ASP A 353 -7.03 -19.36 15.01
N GLY A 354 -5.85 -18.85 14.61
CA GLY A 354 -4.61 -18.89 15.41
C GLY A 354 -3.85 -20.21 15.32
N SER A 355 -4.38 -21.22 14.60
CA SER A 355 -3.63 -22.39 14.18
C SER A 355 -2.87 -22.03 12.90
N LEU A 356 -1.56 -22.13 12.91
CA LEU A 356 -0.61 -21.94 11.79
C LEU A 356 -1.22 -21.41 10.51
N ALA A 357 -0.74 -20.25 10.03
CA ALA A 357 -1.08 -19.75 8.69
C ALA A 357 -1.14 -20.93 7.73
N ALA A 358 -2.19 -21.01 6.91
CA ALA A 358 -2.26 -22.02 5.86
C ALA A 358 -0.92 -21.97 5.10
N GLU A 359 -0.24 -23.11 5.00
CA GLU A 359 1.16 -23.19 4.53
C GLU A 359 1.40 -22.50 3.17
N ASP A 360 0.33 -22.14 2.44
CA ASP A 360 0.36 -21.52 1.10
C ASP A 360 -0.50 -20.24 0.97
N GLY A 361 -0.80 -19.48 2.04
CA GLY A 361 -1.72 -18.34 1.98
C GLY A 361 -1.11 -17.00 2.37
N VAL A 362 -1.54 -15.91 1.69
CA VAL A 362 -1.20 -14.53 2.06
C VAL A 362 -2.07 -14.08 3.24
N THR A 363 -1.43 -13.70 4.35
CA THR A 363 -2.14 -13.16 5.52
C THR A 363 -2.58 -11.73 5.29
N LEU A 364 -3.89 -11.47 5.42
CA LEU A 364 -4.50 -10.16 5.22
C LEU A 364 -5.23 -9.70 6.49
N ILE A 365 -5.19 -8.39 6.71
CA ILE A 365 -5.90 -7.72 7.81
C ILE A 365 -7.17 -7.07 7.25
N GLY A 366 -8.30 -7.29 7.92
CA GLY A 366 -9.57 -6.64 7.58
C GLY A 366 -9.50 -5.13 7.79
N CYS A 367 -9.95 -4.37 6.80
CA CYS A 367 -10.01 -2.91 6.82
C CYS A 367 -11.39 -2.40 7.29
N GLY A 368 -12.09 -3.18 8.10
CA GLY A 368 -13.39 -2.83 8.67
C GLY A 368 -14.54 -2.82 7.67
N THR A 369 -15.64 -2.22 8.08
CA THR A 369 -16.90 -2.22 7.34
C THR A 369 -17.21 -0.85 6.73
N VAL A 370 -18.07 -0.83 5.72
CA VAL A 370 -18.62 0.40 5.14
C VAL A 370 -19.47 1.11 6.18
N GLN A 371 -19.35 2.41 6.27
CA GLN A 371 -20.13 3.23 7.21
C GLN A 371 -20.98 4.28 6.47
N GLY A 372 -22.06 4.73 7.13
CA GLY A 372 -22.92 5.78 6.58
C GLY A 372 -23.72 5.36 5.36
N ASP A 373 -23.83 6.26 4.40
CA ASP A 373 -24.59 6.09 3.15
C ASP A 373 -23.72 5.71 1.95
N ASP A 374 -22.43 5.40 2.19
CA ASP A 374 -21.53 4.92 1.16
C ASP A 374 -21.79 3.43 0.85
N HIS A 375 -21.55 3.04 -0.38
CA HIS A 375 -21.69 1.69 -0.88
C HIS A 375 -20.35 1.18 -1.43
N VAL A 376 -19.98 -0.04 -1.07
CA VAL A 376 -18.82 -0.73 -1.62
C VAL A 376 -19.26 -2.04 -2.24
N VAL A 377 -18.89 -2.23 -3.51
CA VAL A 377 -19.04 -3.51 -4.22
C VAL A 377 -17.67 -3.95 -4.71
N VAL A 378 -17.46 -5.25 -4.81
CA VAL A 378 -16.28 -5.83 -5.43
C VAL A 378 -16.70 -6.41 -6.77
N VAL A 379 -16.03 -6.05 -7.84
CA VAL A 379 -16.45 -6.29 -9.22
C VAL A 379 -15.34 -7.02 -9.97
N ASP A 380 -15.70 -8.08 -10.66
CA ASP A 380 -14.78 -8.76 -11.57
C ASP A 380 -14.36 -7.84 -12.72
N THR A 381 -13.05 -7.76 -12.96
CA THR A 381 -12.46 -6.75 -13.87
C THR A 381 -12.78 -6.96 -15.34
N GLU A 382 -13.17 -8.17 -15.74
CA GLU A 382 -13.47 -8.53 -17.13
C GLU A 382 -14.98 -8.50 -17.41
N SER A 383 -15.76 -9.21 -16.58
CA SER A 383 -17.21 -9.31 -16.76
C SER A 383 -17.96 -8.11 -16.23
N LEU A 384 -17.34 -7.25 -15.42
CA LEU A 384 -17.93 -6.12 -14.71
C LEU A 384 -19.13 -6.50 -13.83
N ARG A 385 -19.18 -7.74 -13.36
CA ARG A 385 -20.22 -8.24 -12.45
C ARG A 385 -19.71 -8.23 -11.01
N PRO A 386 -20.57 -7.92 -10.04
CA PRO A 386 -20.25 -8.11 -8.64
C PRO A 386 -19.85 -9.56 -8.38
N VAL A 387 -18.79 -9.77 -7.60
CA VAL A 387 -18.31 -11.10 -7.20
C VAL A 387 -18.91 -11.53 -5.86
N ALA A 388 -18.84 -12.82 -5.57
CA ALA A 388 -19.29 -13.37 -4.28
C ALA A 388 -18.32 -12.98 -3.14
N ASP A 389 -18.79 -13.09 -1.88
CA ASP A 389 -17.92 -12.90 -0.71
C ASP A 389 -16.76 -13.92 -0.73
N GLY A 390 -15.55 -13.43 -0.55
CA GLY A 390 -14.30 -14.20 -0.63
C GLY A 390 -13.63 -14.21 -2.01
N GLU A 391 -14.29 -13.74 -3.05
CA GLU A 391 -13.70 -13.62 -4.39
C GLU A 391 -13.07 -12.25 -4.61
N VAL A 392 -11.85 -12.25 -5.18
CA VAL A 392 -11.08 -11.02 -5.45
C VAL A 392 -11.59 -10.34 -6.72
N GLY A 393 -11.80 -9.02 -6.63
CA GLY A 393 -12.14 -8.17 -7.76
C GLY A 393 -11.71 -6.73 -7.51
N GLU A 394 -12.08 -5.80 -8.41
CA GLU A 394 -11.86 -4.37 -8.22
C GLU A 394 -12.85 -3.80 -7.20
N ILE A 395 -12.34 -3.03 -6.26
CA ILE A 395 -13.15 -2.33 -5.25
C ILE A 395 -13.79 -1.11 -5.91
N TRP A 396 -15.13 -1.04 -5.93
CA TRP A 396 -15.88 0.09 -6.42
C TRP A 396 -16.66 0.76 -5.30
N VAL A 397 -16.67 2.10 -5.28
CA VAL A 397 -17.28 2.90 -4.23
C VAL A 397 -18.34 3.84 -4.81
N SER A 398 -19.49 3.96 -4.17
CA SER A 398 -20.55 4.91 -4.50
C SER A 398 -21.05 5.56 -3.22
N GLY A 399 -21.34 6.85 -3.25
CA GLY A 399 -21.91 7.53 -2.10
C GLY A 399 -21.52 9.02 -2.03
N PRO A 400 -22.00 9.70 -1.00
CA PRO A 400 -21.80 11.14 -0.85
C PRO A 400 -20.35 11.54 -0.52
N SER A 401 -19.52 10.58 -0.06
CA SER A 401 -18.09 10.79 0.15
C SER A 401 -17.27 10.77 -1.14
N VAL A 402 -17.83 10.27 -2.26
CA VAL A 402 -17.13 10.20 -3.55
C VAL A 402 -16.97 11.61 -4.13
N ALA A 403 -15.74 11.94 -4.55
CA ALA A 403 -15.40 13.23 -5.15
C ALA A 403 -16.12 13.47 -6.47
N GLN A 404 -16.12 14.72 -6.94
CA GLN A 404 -16.78 15.10 -8.18
C GLN A 404 -16.08 14.57 -9.44
N GLY A 405 -14.79 14.26 -9.36
CA GLY A 405 -13.96 13.85 -10.47
C GLY A 405 -12.58 14.49 -10.43
N TYR A 406 -11.91 14.48 -11.58
CA TYR A 406 -10.60 15.10 -11.77
C TYR A 406 -10.73 16.47 -12.46
N TRP A 407 -10.05 17.49 -11.93
CA TRP A 407 -10.04 18.86 -12.46
C TRP A 407 -9.54 18.89 -13.91
N GLY A 408 -10.31 19.51 -14.79
CA GLY A 408 -9.96 19.66 -16.21
C GLY A 408 -9.86 18.35 -17.01
N ARG A 409 -10.37 17.21 -16.49
CA ARG A 409 -10.22 15.88 -17.11
C ARG A 409 -11.57 15.14 -17.25
N PRO A 410 -12.49 15.62 -18.08
CA PRO A 410 -13.85 15.06 -18.16
C PRO A 410 -13.87 13.57 -18.58
N GLU A 411 -13.06 13.17 -19.56
CA GLU A 411 -13.01 11.77 -20.02
C GLU A 411 -12.52 10.82 -18.94
N GLN A 412 -11.47 11.20 -18.19
CA GLN A 412 -10.97 10.37 -17.09
C GLN A 412 -11.95 10.36 -15.92
N THR A 413 -12.65 11.47 -15.71
CA THR A 413 -13.70 11.55 -14.69
C THR A 413 -14.82 10.58 -15.01
N GLU A 414 -15.32 10.56 -16.23
CA GLU A 414 -16.37 9.63 -16.65
C GLU A 414 -15.93 8.16 -16.48
N LEU A 415 -14.74 7.81 -16.96
CA LEU A 415 -14.20 6.45 -16.86
C LEU A 415 -13.97 5.98 -15.41
N THR A 416 -13.68 6.91 -14.51
CA THR A 416 -13.31 6.57 -13.14
C THR A 416 -14.49 6.70 -12.15
N PHE A 417 -15.34 7.74 -12.30
CA PHE A 417 -16.38 8.08 -11.32
C PHE A 417 -17.81 7.76 -11.76
N ALA A 418 -18.01 7.37 -13.01
CA ALA A 418 -19.33 7.07 -13.57
C ALA A 418 -19.48 5.59 -13.99
N ALA A 419 -18.70 4.69 -13.40
CA ALA A 419 -18.75 3.27 -13.72
C ALA A 419 -20.09 2.65 -13.29
N GLN A 420 -20.54 1.67 -14.07
CA GLN A 420 -21.72 0.88 -13.75
C GLN A 420 -21.42 -0.60 -13.87
N PRO A 421 -21.91 -1.45 -12.95
CA PRO A 421 -21.83 -2.90 -13.08
C PRO A 421 -22.53 -3.37 -14.35
N ALA A 422 -22.21 -4.57 -14.83
CA ALA A 422 -22.86 -5.18 -15.99
C ALA A 422 -24.39 -5.28 -15.82
N GLU A 423 -24.86 -5.41 -14.58
CA GLU A 423 -26.27 -5.31 -14.20
C GLU A 423 -26.43 -4.02 -13.37
N PRO A 424 -26.86 -2.89 -14.00
CA PRO A 424 -26.95 -1.61 -13.31
C PRO A 424 -27.94 -1.63 -12.15
N ASP A 425 -27.53 -1.11 -11.00
CA ASP A 425 -28.35 -0.95 -9.80
C ASP A 425 -28.86 0.48 -9.59
N GLY A 426 -28.66 1.35 -10.58
CA GLY A 426 -29.04 2.76 -10.57
C GLY A 426 -28.03 3.69 -9.91
N ARG A 427 -26.86 3.19 -9.49
CA ARG A 427 -25.76 3.98 -8.92
C ARG A 427 -24.66 4.17 -9.93
N SER A 428 -23.93 5.28 -9.77
CA SER A 428 -22.61 5.47 -10.39
C SER A 428 -21.53 5.15 -9.36
N TYR A 429 -20.50 4.46 -9.80
CA TYR A 429 -19.42 4.02 -8.94
C TYR A 429 -18.09 4.64 -9.34
N LEU A 430 -17.29 4.95 -8.32
CA LEU A 430 -15.87 5.21 -8.43
C LEU A 430 -15.13 3.89 -8.59
N ARG A 431 -14.36 3.73 -9.65
CA ARG A 431 -13.38 2.66 -9.83
C ARG A 431 -12.10 3.04 -9.10
N THR A 432 -11.78 2.32 -8.02
CA THR A 432 -10.62 2.68 -7.20
C THR A 432 -9.29 2.26 -7.84
N GLY A 433 -9.33 1.24 -8.69
CA GLY A 433 -8.14 0.57 -9.21
C GLY A 433 -7.42 -0.30 -8.17
N ASP A 434 -8.00 -0.42 -6.97
CA ASP A 434 -7.52 -1.32 -5.93
C ASP A 434 -8.28 -2.65 -6.00
N LEU A 435 -7.57 -3.76 -5.76
CA LEU A 435 -8.12 -5.11 -5.70
C LEU A 435 -8.41 -5.50 -4.25
N GLY A 436 -9.46 -6.28 -4.05
CA GLY A 436 -9.81 -6.80 -2.74
C GLY A 436 -11.01 -7.73 -2.80
N PHE A 437 -11.48 -8.15 -1.64
CA PHE A 437 -12.67 -8.96 -1.49
C PHE A 437 -13.41 -8.58 -0.20
N ARG A 438 -14.65 -9.02 -0.10
CA ARG A 438 -15.43 -8.94 1.13
C ARG A 438 -15.47 -10.30 1.81
N HIS A 439 -15.34 -10.31 3.13
CA HIS A 439 -15.53 -11.51 3.92
C HIS A 439 -16.12 -11.16 5.28
N ALA A 440 -17.17 -11.85 5.71
CA ALA A 440 -17.88 -11.60 6.96
C ALA A 440 -18.29 -10.12 7.18
N GLY A 441 -18.57 -9.39 6.09
CA GLY A 441 -18.97 -7.98 6.11
C GLY A 441 -17.82 -6.98 6.11
N GLU A 442 -16.57 -7.40 6.29
CA GLU A 442 -15.39 -6.57 6.22
C GLU A 442 -14.75 -6.54 4.83
N LEU A 443 -14.01 -5.47 4.54
CA LEU A 443 -13.24 -5.32 3.31
C LEU A 443 -11.77 -5.73 3.55
N TYR A 444 -11.21 -6.52 2.64
CA TYR A 444 -9.81 -6.92 2.60
C TYR A 444 -9.19 -6.43 1.30
N VAL A 445 -8.10 -5.66 1.40
CA VAL A 445 -7.41 -5.09 0.24
C VAL A 445 -6.19 -5.94 -0.08
N THR A 446 -6.12 -6.45 -1.30
CA THR A 446 -5.03 -7.33 -1.74
C THR A 446 -3.93 -6.60 -2.50
N GLY A 447 -4.26 -5.51 -3.21
CA GLY A 447 -3.26 -4.74 -3.95
C GLY A 447 -3.86 -3.77 -4.95
N ARG A 448 -3.08 -3.40 -5.98
CA ARG A 448 -3.52 -2.52 -7.07
C ARG A 448 -3.49 -3.22 -8.40
N ILE A 449 -4.51 -3.03 -9.23
CA ILE A 449 -4.59 -3.60 -10.58
C ILE A 449 -3.32 -3.27 -11.40
N LYS A 450 -2.86 -2.03 -11.34
CA LYS A 450 -1.72 -1.55 -12.14
C LYS A 450 -0.35 -1.96 -11.63
N ASP A 451 -0.28 -2.40 -10.39
CA ASP A 451 0.96 -2.84 -9.75
C ASP A 451 1.05 -4.39 -9.74
N LEU A 452 -0.04 -5.08 -10.09
CA LEU A 452 -0.10 -6.53 -10.10
C LEU A 452 0.92 -7.09 -11.11
N ILE A 453 1.69 -8.06 -10.67
CA ILE A 453 2.67 -8.80 -11.50
C ILE A 453 2.08 -10.16 -11.83
N VAL A 454 1.99 -10.49 -13.11
CA VAL A 454 1.40 -11.75 -13.55
C VAL A 454 2.49 -12.66 -14.13
N VAL A 455 2.95 -13.63 -13.35
CA VAL A 455 3.95 -14.58 -13.78
C VAL A 455 3.31 -15.95 -13.98
N ARG A 456 3.39 -16.50 -15.20
CA ARG A 456 2.84 -17.83 -15.55
C ARG A 456 1.36 -18.00 -15.20
N GLY A 457 0.57 -16.91 -15.34
CA GLY A 457 -0.87 -16.90 -15.02
C GLY A 457 -1.22 -16.81 -13.54
N ARG A 458 -0.23 -16.63 -12.66
CA ARG A 458 -0.43 -16.37 -11.23
C ARG A 458 -0.23 -14.88 -10.92
N ASN A 459 -1.09 -14.36 -10.08
CA ASN A 459 -1.03 -12.98 -9.60
C ASN A 459 -0.07 -12.88 -8.41
N HIS A 460 0.90 -11.97 -8.50
CA HIS A 460 1.82 -11.65 -7.42
C HIS A 460 1.71 -10.17 -7.07
N TYR A 461 1.58 -9.90 -5.78
CA TYR A 461 1.47 -8.53 -5.29
C TYR A 461 2.87 -8.01 -4.92
N PRO A 462 3.33 -6.89 -5.53
CA PRO A 462 4.68 -6.35 -5.30
C PRO A 462 5.04 -6.17 -3.83
N GLN A 463 4.09 -5.71 -3.01
CA GLN A 463 4.31 -5.44 -1.61
C GLN A 463 4.66 -6.71 -0.79
N ASP A 464 4.20 -7.87 -1.23
CA ASP A 464 4.49 -9.12 -0.53
C ASP A 464 5.91 -9.59 -0.87
N ILE A 465 6.30 -9.47 -2.15
CA ILE A 465 7.68 -9.73 -2.60
C ILE A 465 8.67 -8.77 -1.90
N GLU A 466 8.34 -7.48 -1.86
CA GLU A 466 9.13 -6.44 -1.19
C GLU A 466 9.32 -6.75 0.30
N TYR A 467 8.26 -7.19 0.96
CA TYR A 467 8.29 -7.53 2.37
C TYR A 467 9.11 -8.78 2.67
N THR A 468 8.95 -9.84 1.87
CA THR A 468 9.77 -11.05 1.98
C THR A 468 11.24 -10.72 1.78
N ALA A 469 11.55 -9.89 0.78
CA ALA A 469 12.92 -9.45 0.54
C ALA A 469 13.50 -8.68 1.74
N GLU A 470 12.78 -7.70 2.29
CA GLU A 470 13.29 -6.90 3.40
C GLU A 470 13.57 -7.71 4.68
N LEU A 471 12.83 -8.81 4.89
CA LEU A 471 13.03 -9.69 6.04
C LEU A 471 14.18 -10.67 5.88
N SER A 472 14.70 -10.84 4.66
CA SER A 472 15.70 -11.85 4.35
C SER A 472 17.09 -11.51 4.89
N HIS A 473 17.41 -10.22 5.13
CA HIS A 473 18.74 -9.82 5.61
C HIS A 473 18.72 -8.48 6.36
N GLU A 474 19.49 -8.35 7.46
CA GLU A 474 19.55 -7.17 8.33
C GLU A 474 20.09 -5.89 7.67
N LEU A 475 20.88 -6.02 6.61
CA LEU A 475 21.42 -4.89 5.85
C LEU A 475 20.40 -4.27 4.89
N LEU A 476 19.25 -4.90 4.66
CA LEU A 476 18.16 -4.38 3.87
C LEU A 476 17.33 -3.37 4.68
N VAL A 477 17.03 -2.24 4.08
CA VAL A 477 16.31 -1.17 4.80
C VAL A 477 14.80 -1.41 4.71
N PRO A 478 14.09 -1.59 5.84
CA PRO A 478 12.67 -1.84 5.85
C PRO A 478 11.85 -0.77 5.10
N ASN A 479 10.81 -1.19 4.38
CA ASN A 479 9.95 -0.34 3.56
C ASN A 479 10.73 0.48 2.50
N ARG A 480 11.80 -0.09 1.95
CA ARG A 480 12.70 0.53 0.97
C ARG A 480 12.98 -0.38 -0.22
N ALA A 481 11.96 -1.09 -0.66
CA ALA A 481 12.01 -1.94 -1.83
C ALA A 481 10.96 -1.52 -2.87
N ALA A 482 11.20 -1.88 -4.13
CA ALA A 482 10.22 -1.83 -5.20
C ALA A 482 10.37 -3.08 -6.07
N ALA A 483 9.34 -3.92 -6.05
CA ALA A 483 9.20 -5.04 -6.98
C ALA A 483 8.29 -4.63 -8.14
N PHE A 484 8.61 -5.08 -9.35
CA PHE A 484 7.83 -4.79 -10.56
C PHE A 484 8.09 -5.80 -11.66
N GLY A 485 7.11 -5.93 -12.55
CA GLY A 485 7.22 -6.77 -13.74
C GLY A 485 8.10 -6.15 -14.81
N LEU A 486 8.89 -6.99 -15.47
CA LEU A 486 9.63 -6.72 -16.71
C LEU A 486 9.04 -7.58 -17.82
N ASP A 487 8.52 -6.96 -18.86
CA ASP A 487 8.03 -7.63 -20.07
C ASP A 487 9.18 -7.74 -21.08
N ASP A 488 9.55 -8.96 -21.45
CA ASP A 488 10.60 -9.24 -22.44
C ASP A 488 10.07 -9.87 -23.74
N GLY A 489 8.73 -9.94 -23.87
CA GLY A 489 8.06 -10.53 -25.02
C GLY A 489 7.76 -12.03 -24.89
N ASP A 490 8.43 -12.75 -23.97
CA ASP A 490 8.17 -14.15 -23.66
C ASP A 490 7.35 -14.33 -22.37
N GLY A 491 7.00 -13.20 -21.69
CA GLY A 491 6.22 -13.16 -20.47
C GLY A 491 6.73 -12.13 -19.46
N GLU A 492 6.01 -11.97 -18.37
CA GLU A 492 6.39 -11.03 -17.30
C GLU A 492 7.38 -11.70 -16.35
N ARG A 493 8.53 -11.06 -16.13
CA ARG A 493 9.56 -11.44 -15.16
C ARG A 493 9.62 -10.43 -14.03
N VAL A 494 10.06 -10.82 -12.86
CA VAL A 494 10.08 -9.96 -11.67
C VAL A 494 11.47 -9.38 -11.46
N ALA A 495 11.52 -8.04 -11.30
CA ALA A 495 12.70 -7.33 -10.82
C ALA A 495 12.45 -6.70 -9.47
N LEU A 496 13.52 -6.58 -8.67
CA LEU A 496 13.53 -5.96 -7.35
C LEU A 496 14.63 -4.92 -7.25
N VAL A 497 14.29 -3.70 -6.83
CA VAL A 497 15.26 -2.68 -6.42
C VAL A 497 15.11 -2.45 -4.93
N HIS A 498 16.19 -2.61 -4.15
CA HIS A 498 16.16 -2.48 -2.69
C HIS A 498 17.24 -1.52 -2.18
N GLU A 499 16.88 -0.65 -1.23
CA GLU A 499 17.84 0.20 -0.54
C GLU A 499 18.56 -0.59 0.55
N VAL A 500 19.90 -0.44 0.61
CA VAL A 500 20.71 -1.04 1.67
C VAL A 500 21.16 -0.03 2.72
N SER A 501 21.43 -0.51 3.91
CA SER A 501 21.90 0.29 5.04
C SER A 501 23.27 0.92 4.76
N ARG A 502 23.63 1.92 5.55
CA ARG A 502 24.98 2.54 5.44
C ARG A 502 26.12 1.61 5.87
N GLN A 503 25.80 0.48 6.48
CA GLN A 503 26.76 -0.53 6.92
C GLN A 503 27.13 -1.50 5.80
N PHE A 504 26.31 -1.61 4.74
CA PHE A 504 26.56 -2.47 3.59
C PHE A 504 27.92 -2.22 2.96
N ARG A 505 28.66 -3.28 2.67
CA ARG A 505 29.97 -3.31 2.02
C ARG A 505 29.94 -4.21 0.79
N GLU A 506 30.92 -4.08 -0.07
CA GLU A 506 31.05 -4.91 -1.28
C GLU A 506 31.18 -6.42 -0.96
N GLU A 507 31.80 -6.74 0.18
CA GLU A 507 31.93 -8.11 0.70
C GLU A 507 30.62 -8.76 1.11
N ASP A 508 29.57 -7.96 1.42
CA ASP A 508 28.23 -8.45 1.82
C ASP A 508 27.35 -8.80 0.59
N THR A 509 27.80 -8.46 -0.61
CA THR A 509 27.00 -8.52 -1.84
C THR A 509 26.39 -9.90 -2.09
N ASP A 510 27.23 -10.93 -2.11
CA ASP A 510 26.78 -12.29 -2.46
C ASP A 510 25.82 -12.86 -1.41
N GLU A 511 26.07 -12.58 -0.13
CA GLU A 511 25.23 -13.03 0.97
C GLU A 511 23.84 -12.38 0.89
N VAL A 512 23.77 -11.04 0.73
CA VAL A 512 22.51 -10.30 0.67
C VAL A 512 21.69 -10.71 -0.57
N LEU A 513 22.33 -10.80 -1.74
CA LEU A 513 21.64 -11.19 -2.98
C LEU A 513 21.12 -12.63 -2.92
N ALA A 514 21.90 -13.54 -2.35
CA ALA A 514 21.48 -14.93 -2.16
C ALA A 514 20.31 -15.04 -1.17
N ALA A 515 20.36 -14.30 -0.07
CA ALA A 515 19.28 -14.27 0.92
C ALA A 515 17.97 -13.78 0.32
N VAL A 516 18.00 -12.68 -0.45
CA VAL A 516 16.82 -12.13 -1.15
C VAL A 516 16.26 -13.13 -2.14
N ARG A 517 17.09 -13.72 -3.01
CA ARG A 517 16.66 -14.71 -4.01
C ARG A 517 16.02 -15.91 -3.34
N SER A 518 16.68 -16.46 -2.31
CA SER A 518 16.19 -17.65 -1.60
C SER A 518 14.85 -17.38 -0.94
N ALA A 519 14.72 -16.26 -0.20
CA ALA A 519 13.49 -15.94 0.50
C ALA A 519 12.31 -15.76 -0.46
N VAL A 520 12.49 -14.98 -1.54
CA VAL A 520 11.43 -14.75 -2.53
C VAL A 520 11.07 -16.03 -3.28
N SER A 521 12.05 -16.86 -3.58
CA SER A 521 11.80 -18.14 -4.26
C SER A 521 11.03 -19.12 -3.39
N VAL A 522 11.37 -19.23 -2.12
CA VAL A 522 10.68 -20.13 -1.17
C VAL A 522 9.26 -19.67 -0.90
N GLU A 523 9.07 -18.38 -0.61
CA GLU A 523 7.78 -17.84 -0.18
C GLU A 523 6.79 -17.67 -1.34
N HIS A 524 7.27 -17.25 -2.53
CA HIS A 524 6.41 -16.88 -3.65
C HIS A 524 6.51 -17.80 -4.86
N GLY A 525 7.40 -18.78 -4.85
CA GLY A 525 7.68 -19.62 -6.02
C GLY A 525 8.21 -18.83 -7.22
N LEU A 526 8.83 -17.66 -6.98
CA LEU A 526 9.31 -16.74 -8.00
C LEU A 526 10.82 -16.73 -8.12
N ALA A 527 11.31 -16.76 -9.35
CA ALA A 527 12.70 -16.41 -9.64
C ALA A 527 12.78 -14.91 -9.97
N LEU A 528 13.57 -14.16 -9.19
CA LEU A 528 13.85 -12.76 -9.52
C LEU A 528 14.78 -12.68 -10.73
N ALA A 529 14.32 -12.01 -11.79
CA ALA A 529 15.09 -11.81 -13.01
C ALA A 529 16.22 -10.81 -12.81
N ASP A 530 15.98 -9.80 -11.96
CA ASP A 530 16.95 -8.76 -11.62
C ASP A 530 16.82 -8.37 -10.16
N ILE A 531 17.94 -8.20 -9.47
CA ILE A 531 18.01 -7.60 -8.14
C ILE A 531 19.04 -6.49 -8.18
N ALA A 532 18.62 -5.27 -7.86
CA ALA A 532 19.52 -4.13 -7.76
C ALA A 532 19.52 -3.57 -6.33
N LEU A 533 20.67 -3.64 -5.68
CA LEU A 533 20.89 -3.02 -4.37
C LEU A 533 21.40 -1.59 -4.57
N VAL A 534 20.70 -0.62 -3.96
CA VAL A 534 20.98 0.80 -4.14
C VAL A 534 21.18 1.50 -2.80
N LYS A 535 21.85 2.67 -2.84
CA LYS A 535 22.09 3.45 -1.63
C LYS A 535 20.78 3.96 -1.02
N MET A 536 20.74 4.02 0.30
CA MET A 536 19.60 4.61 1.06
C MET A 536 19.24 6.01 0.52
N GLY A 537 17.95 6.24 0.26
CA GLY A 537 17.41 7.49 -0.29
C GLY A 537 17.38 7.56 -1.81
N SER A 538 17.70 6.47 -2.53
CA SER A 538 17.71 6.43 -4.00
C SER A 538 16.32 6.19 -4.60
N LEU A 539 15.44 5.45 -3.91
CA LEU A 539 14.12 5.12 -4.43
C LEU A 539 13.20 6.35 -4.48
N PRO A 540 12.49 6.57 -5.59
CA PRO A 540 11.48 7.61 -5.70
C PRO A 540 10.33 7.38 -4.72
N ARG A 541 9.87 8.45 -4.04
CA ARG A 541 8.75 8.39 -3.10
C ARG A 541 7.73 9.48 -3.32
N THR A 542 6.55 9.25 -2.77
CA THR A 542 5.52 10.28 -2.62
C THR A 542 5.87 11.22 -1.46
N SER A 543 5.17 12.33 -1.36
CA SER A 543 5.26 13.25 -0.20
C SER A 543 4.86 12.60 1.13
N SER A 544 4.03 11.54 1.08
CA SER A 544 3.66 10.71 2.23
C SER A 544 4.67 9.60 2.55
N GLY A 545 5.78 9.49 1.80
CA GLY A 545 6.83 8.50 2.02
C GLY A 545 6.67 7.16 1.31
N LYS A 546 5.55 6.93 0.61
CA LYS A 546 5.28 5.68 -0.14
C LYS A 546 6.21 5.54 -1.35
N ILE A 547 6.66 4.32 -1.62
CA ILE A 547 7.48 4.00 -2.79
C ILE A 547 6.65 4.18 -4.08
N ARG A 548 7.26 4.83 -5.07
CA ARG A 548 6.69 5.01 -6.41
C ARG A 548 7.22 3.92 -7.35
N ARG A 549 6.61 2.72 -7.32
CA ARG A 549 7.07 1.54 -8.07
C ARG A 549 7.26 1.82 -9.55
N ARG A 550 6.29 2.46 -10.19
CA ARG A 550 6.39 2.81 -11.61
C ARG A 550 7.58 3.72 -11.90
N ALA A 551 7.78 4.77 -11.13
CA ALA A 551 8.94 5.66 -11.31
C ALA A 551 10.27 4.95 -11.01
N THR A 552 10.26 3.98 -10.10
CA THR A 552 11.42 3.11 -9.84
C THR A 552 11.71 2.21 -11.04
N ARG A 553 10.67 1.57 -11.61
CA ARG A 553 10.80 0.76 -12.83
C ARG A 553 11.35 1.58 -14.00
N GLU A 554 10.78 2.76 -14.26
CA GLU A 554 11.23 3.66 -15.34
C GLU A 554 12.71 4.04 -15.17
N ARG A 555 13.14 4.41 -13.97
CA ARG A 555 14.54 4.73 -13.65
C ARG A 555 15.47 3.52 -13.73
N PHE A 556 15.00 2.33 -13.34
CA PHE A 556 15.75 1.09 -13.45
C PHE A 556 16.03 0.77 -14.91
N LEU A 557 15.01 0.80 -15.75
CA LEU A 557 15.14 0.56 -17.21
C LEU A 557 16.01 1.61 -17.91
N ALA A 558 15.99 2.86 -17.44
CA ALA A 558 16.85 3.93 -17.94
C ALA A 558 18.31 3.84 -17.43
N GLY A 559 18.62 2.91 -16.52
CA GLY A 559 19.97 2.79 -15.91
C GLY A 559 20.36 3.97 -15.03
N GLU A 560 19.38 4.69 -14.48
CA GLU A 560 19.63 5.93 -13.69
C GLU A 560 20.03 5.67 -12.24
N PHE A 561 19.93 4.45 -11.75
CA PHE A 561 20.35 4.13 -10.39
C PHE A 561 21.87 3.94 -10.30
N LYS A 562 22.45 4.52 -9.26
CA LYS A 562 23.80 4.13 -8.84
C LYS A 562 23.67 2.82 -8.08
N VAL A 563 23.77 1.73 -8.80
CA VAL A 563 23.69 0.38 -8.25
C VAL A 563 24.98 0.09 -7.47
N LEU A 564 24.85 -0.44 -6.26
CA LEU A 564 25.96 -0.88 -5.40
C LEU A 564 26.27 -2.36 -5.63
N ALA A 565 25.23 -3.18 -5.83
CA ALA A 565 25.34 -4.58 -6.18
C ALA A 565 24.17 -4.94 -7.11
N HIS A 566 24.42 -5.82 -8.08
CA HIS A 566 23.46 -6.24 -9.07
C HIS A 566 23.58 -7.74 -9.30
N ALA A 567 22.45 -8.41 -9.40
CA ALA A 567 22.38 -9.77 -9.85
C ALA A 567 21.32 -9.86 -10.93
N ASP A 568 21.72 -10.28 -12.12
CA ASP A 568 20.80 -10.72 -13.15
C ASP A 568 20.39 -12.18 -12.89
N GLY A 569 19.24 -12.59 -13.39
CA GLY A 569 18.69 -13.94 -13.20
C GLY A 569 19.49 -15.06 -13.87
N SER A 570 20.65 -14.76 -14.43
CA SER A 570 21.46 -15.72 -15.16
C SER A 570 22.29 -16.65 -14.25
N GLU A 571 22.55 -16.22 -12.98
CA GLU A 571 23.27 -17.06 -12.03
C GLU A 571 22.29 -17.76 -11.05
N PRO A 572 22.28 -19.09 -11.03
CA PRO A 572 21.43 -19.85 -10.12
C PRO A 572 21.93 -19.78 -8.67
N VAL A 573 21.01 -19.66 -7.72
CA VAL A 573 21.31 -19.66 -6.28
C VAL A 573 22.00 -20.96 -5.87
N GLY A 574 23.09 -20.86 -5.11
CA GLY A 574 23.83 -22.03 -4.65
C GLY A 574 24.68 -22.73 -5.73
N GLY A 575 24.94 -22.01 -6.82
CA GLY A 575 25.70 -22.54 -7.97
C GLY A 575 24.84 -23.27 -8.98
N SER A 576 25.34 -23.38 -10.23
CA SER A 576 24.61 -24.09 -11.27
C SER A 576 24.73 -25.58 -11.13
N ALA A 577 23.69 -26.32 -11.58
CA ALA A 577 23.73 -27.77 -11.67
C ALA A 577 24.83 -28.23 -12.64
N ALA A 578 25.12 -27.43 -13.68
CA ALA A 578 26.24 -27.69 -14.57
C ALA A 578 27.59 -27.63 -13.84
N ALA A 579 27.79 -26.69 -12.97
CA ALA A 579 29.01 -26.54 -12.15
C ALA A 579 29.14 -27.67 -11.11
N LEU A 580 28.02 -28.08 -10.49
CA LEU A 580 27.98 -29.16 -9.49
C LEU A 580 28.49 -30.50 -10.10
N PHE A 581 28.22 -30.73 -11.37
CA PHE A 581 28.59 -31.97 -12.05
C PHE A 581 29.68 -31.79 -13.11
N ALA A 582 30.46 -30.69 -13.04
CA ALA A 582 31.49 -30.36 -14.00
C ALA A 582 32.60 -31.43 -14.10
N ASP A 583 32.93 -32.09 -12.98
CA ASP A 583 33.97 -33.15 -12.92
C ASP A 583 33.53 -34.46 -13.56
N ASP A 584 32.21 -34.70 -13.73
CA ASP A 584 31.66 -35.86 -14.43
C ASP A 584 30.50 -35.44 -15.35
N PRO A 585 30.80 -34.79 -16.50
CA PRO A 585 29.76 -34.24 -17.40
C PRO A 585 28.95 -35.33 -18.13
N THR A 586 29.39 -36.59 -18.06
CA THR A 586 28.68 -37.74 -18.65
C THR A 586 27.99 -38.62 -17.60
N GLY A 587 28.19 -38.33 -16.34
CA GLY A 587 27.62 -39.06 -15.22
C GLY A 587 26.10 -38.86 -15.05
N ILE A 588 25.51 -39.63 -14.15
CA ILE A 588 24.06 -39.55 -13.88
C ILE A 588 23.66 -38.15 -13.45
N GLY A 589 24.45 -37.48 -12.62
CA GLY A 589 24.15 -36.14 -12.10
C GLY A 589 24.04 -35.11 -13.22
N ALA A 590 25.00 -35.03 -14.11
CA ALA A 590 24.99 -34.12 -15.26
C ALA A 590 23.80 -34.37 -16.19
N ARG A 591 23.47 -35.63 -16.44
CA ARG A 591 22.33 -36.01 -17.28
C ARG A 591 21.00 -35.70 -16.62
N VAL A 592 20.86 -35.90 -15.32
CA VAL A 592 19.68 -35.50 -14.53
C VAL A 592 19.51 -33.99 -14.61
N ALA A 593 20.60 -33.22 -14.39
CA ALA A 593 20.59 -31.76 -14.47
C ALA A 593 20.17 -31.25 -15.87
N ALA A 594 20.70 -31.88 -16.94
CA ALA A 594 20.31 -31.56 -18.31
C ALA A 594 18.82 -31.82 -18.57
N ARG A 595 18.30 -32.94 -18.04
CA ARG A 595 16.88 -33.29 -18.16
C ARG A 595 15.97 -32.33 -17.39
N VAL A 596 16.39 -31.89 -16.18
CA VAL A 596 15.70 -30.87 -15.43
C VAL A 596 15.65 -29.55 -16.23
N GLY A 597 16.78 -29.11 -16.79
CA GLY A 597 16.83 -27.89 -17.62
C GLY A 597 15.90 -27.98 -18.84
N GLU A 598 15.87 -29.11 -19.52
CA GLU A 598 14.97 -29.35 -20.67
C GLU A 598 13.49 -29.23 -20.25
N ILE A 599 13.10 -29.85 -19.16
CA ILE A 599 11.72 -29.83 -18.66
C ILE A 599 11.33 -28.44 -18.14
N LEU A 600 12.26 -27.73 -17.50
CA LEU A 600 12.03 -26.35 -17.03
C LEU A 600 12.06 -25.33 -18.19
N GLY A 601 12.65 -25.70 -19.33
CA GLY A 601 12.82 -24.81 -20.49
C GLY A 601 13.92 -23.76 -20.30
N VAL A 602 14.98 -24.10 -19.51
CA VAL A 602 16.12 -23.23 -19.23
C VAL A 602 17.44 -23.94 -19.49
N PRO A 603 18.53 -23.24 -19.87
CA PRO A 603 19.86 -23.83 -19.96
C PRO A 603 20.29 -24.48 -18.64
N VAL A 604 21.04 -25.56 -18.66
CA VAL A 604 21.47 -26.28 -17.45
C VAL A 604 22.36 -25.41 -16.54
N GLU A 605 23.04 -24.43 -17.11
CA GLU A 605 23.83 -23.42 -16.40
C GLU A 605 22.97 -22.53 -15.50
N GLN A 606 21.68 -22.40 -15.84
CA GLN A 606 20.71 -21.60 -15.06
C GLN A 606 19.90 -22.46 -14.07
N VAL A 607 20.04 -23.74 -14.09
CA VAL A 607 19.42 -24.66 -13.13
C VAL A 607 20.20 -24.63 -11.82
N SER A 608 19.58 -24.30 -10.71
CA SER A 608 20.22 -24.31 -9.39
C SER A 608 20.54 -25.73 -8.93
N ALA A 609 21.73 -25.92 -8.41
CA ALA A 609 22.15 -27.19 -7.83
C ALA A 609 21.45 -27.53 -6.52
N THR A 610 21.12 -26.51 -5.72
CA THR A 610 20.71 -26.62 -4.32
C THR A 610 19.26 -26.21 -4.05
N GLN A 611 18.66 -25.36 -4.90
CA GLN A 611 17.26 -24.97 -4.72
C GLN A 611 16.30 -26.13 -4.99
N PRO A 612 15.16 -26.21 -4.25
CA PRO A 612 14.07 -27.11 -4.56
C PRO A 612 13.60 -26.95 -6.02
N LEU A 613 13.30 -28.04 -6.69
CA LEU A 613 12.85 -28.04 -8.09
C LEU A 613 11.55 -27.25 -8.28
N VAL A 614 10.65 -27.30 -7.29
CA VAL A 614 9.41 -26.54 -7.30
C VAL A 614 9.71 -25.04 -7.31
N ALA A 615 10.67 -24.58 -6.50
CA ALA A 615 11.12 -23.19 -6.46
C ALA A 615 11.76 -22.73 -7.81
N GLN A 616 12.27 -23.67 -8.59
CA GLN A 616 12.81 -23.41 -9.93
C GLN A 616 11.74 -23.47 -11.04
N GLY A 617 10.48 -23.73 -10.69
CA GLY A 617 9.34 -23.73 -11.61
C GLY A 617 8.88 -25.10 -12.06
N LEU A 618 9.19 -26.15 -11.29
CA LEU A 618 8.64 -27.49 -11.52
C LEU A 618 7.20 -27.51 -10.96
N ASP A 619 6.22 -27.46 -11.85
CA ASP A 619 4.81 -27.69 -11.52
C ASP A 619 4.44 -29.19 -11.60
N SER A 620 3.20 -29.53 -11.19
CA SER A 620 2.72 -30.91 -11.16
C SER A 620 2.79 -31.60 -12.55
N LEU A 621 2.56 -30.86 -13.64
CA LEU A 621 2.63 -31.41 -15.00
C LEU A 621 4.07 -31.69 -15.40
N ARG A 622 4.96 -30.74 -15.15
CA ARG A 622 6.40 -30.87 -15.39
C ARG A 622 7.04 -31.93 -14.51
N ALA A 623 6.60 -32.07 -13.25
CA ALA A 623 7.06 -33.12 -12.37
C ALA A 623 6.72 -34.51 -12.90
N VAL A 624 5.53 -34.69 -13.47
CA VAL A 624 5.15 -35.92 -14.12
C VAL A 624 5.98 -36.17 -15.40
N GLN A 625 6.22 -35.14 -16.20
CA GLN A 625 7.08 -35.23 -17.39
C GLN A 625 8.52 -35.58 -17.00
N LEU A 626 9.06 -34.93 -15.97
CA LEU A 626 10.40 -35.20 -15.47
C LEU A 626 10.53 -36.64 -14.97
N ARG A 627 9.56 -37.11 -14.15
CA ARG A 627 9.52 -38.50 -13.69
C ARG A 627 9.59 -39.46 -14.88
N SER A 628 8.70 -39.28 -15.86
CA SER A 628 8.64 -40.14 -17.04
C SER A 628 9.96 -40.13 -17.85
N ALA A 629 10.60 -38.95 -17.96
CA ALA A 629 11.89 -38.81 -18.63
C ALA A 629 13.01 -39.55 -17.87
N LEU A 630 13.03 -39.41 -16.53
CA LEU A 630 14.01 -40.11 -15.68
C LEU A 630 13.80 -41.62 -15.67
N GLU A 631 12.54 -42.08 -15.62
CA GLU A 631 12.20 -43.53 -15.76
C GLU A 631 12.65 -44.11 -17.10
N ALA A 632 12.43 -43.36 -18.19
CA ALA A 632 12.81 -43.82 -19.53
C ALA A 632 14.33 -43.82 -19.73
N GLU A 633 15.05 -42.85 -19.17
CA GLU A 633 16.49 -42.70 -19.42
C GLU A 633 17.36 -43.53 -18.47
N PHE A 634 16.97 -43.66 -17.19
CA PHE A 634 17.79 -44.25 -16.13
C PHE A 634 17.22 -45.57 -15.61
N GLU A 635 16.02 -45.97 -16.07
CA GLU A 635 15.24 -47.10 -15.48
C GLU A 635 15.06 -46.91 -13.95
N ALA A 636 14.96 -45.63 -13.50
CA ALA A 636 14.92 -45.25 -12.11
C ALA A 636 13.47 -44.95 -11.70
N SER A 637 13.05 -45.40 -10.52
CA SER A 637 11.71 -45.11 -9.96
C SER A 637 11.80 -43.98 -8.95
N VAL A 638 11.43 -42.77 -9.37
CA VAL A 638 11.36 -41.58 -8.48
C VAL A 638 9.91 -41.34 -8.11
N PRO A 639 9.55 -41.34 -6.81
CA PRO A 639 8.19 -40.99 -6.36
C PRO A 639 7.84 -39.54 -6.74
N LEU A 640 6.60 -39.32 -7.22
CA LEU A 640 6.18 -37.98 -7.62
C LEU A 640 6.16 -37.01 -6.42
N ALA A 641 5.85 -37.52 -5.23
CA ALA A 641 5.90 -36.74 -4.00
C ALA A 641 7.30 -36.16 -3.74
N GLU A 642 8.36 -36.93 -3.97
CA GLU A 642 9.75 -36.45 -3.80
C GLU A 642 10.07 -35.30 -4.77
N LEU A 643 9.53 -35.27 -5.99
CA LEU A 643 9.74 -34.21 -6.96
C LEU A 643 8.99 -32.93 -6.60
N MET A 644 7.90 -33.05 -5.86
CA MET A 644 7.04 -31.93 -5.41
C MET A 644 7.40 -31.43 -4.02
N ASP A 645 8.35 -32.08 -3.34
CA ASP A 645 8.88 -31.70 -2.05
C ASP A 645 10.15 -30.82 -2.20
N GLU A 646 10.85 -30.55 -1.12
CA GLU A 646 12.10 -29.74 -1.08
C GLU A 646 13.30 -30.42 -1.80
N THR A 647 13.08 -31.21 -2.85
CA THR A 647 14.12 -31.93 -3.57
C THR A 647 14.87 -31.02 -4.54
N SER A 648 16.18 -30.84 -4.32
CA SER A 648 17.11 -30.17 -5.25
C SER A 648 17.60 -31.10 -6.34
N VAL A 649 18.24 -30.51 -7.40
CA VAL A 649 18.87 -31.32 -8.49
C VAL A 649 19.95 -32.28 -7.95
N GLY A 650 20.73 -31.82 -6.96
CA GLY A 650 21.74 -32.68 -6.33
C GLY A 650 21.10 -33.89 -5.66
N ARG A 651 20.05 -33.67 -4.88
CA ARG A 651 19.31 -34.73 -4.20
C ARG A 651 18.60 -35.67 -5.18
N LEU A 652 18.01 -35.08 -6.24
CA LEU A 652 17.39 -35.88 -7.30
C LEU A 652 18.40 -36.79 -8.02
N ALA A 653 19.60 -36.30 -8.30
CA ALA A 653 20.66 -37.07 -8.89
C ALA A 653 21.09 -38.28 -8.03
N GLU A 654 21.18 -38.07 -6.70
CA GLU A 654 21.42 -39.15 -5.74
C GLU A 654 20.29 -40.19 -5.74
N LEU A 655 19.03 -39.78 -5.74
CA LEU A 655 17.87 -40.66 -5.79
C LEU A 655 17.84 -41.48 -7.07
N VAL A 656 18.09 -40.82 -8.19
CA VAL A 656 18.20 -41.52 -9.49
C VAL A 656 19.35 -42.52 -9.48
N ALA A 657 20.53 -42.14 -8.96
CA ALA A 657 21.67 -43.05 -8.86
C ALA A 657 21.41 -44.28 -7.97
N GLN A 658 20.66 -44.08 -6.87
CA GLN A 658 20.28 -45.17 -5.95
C GLN A 658 19.23 -46.11 -6.54
N THR A 659 18.35 -45.60 -7.40
CA THR A 659 17.23 -46.36 -7.99
C THR A 659 17.47 -46.80 -9.44
N ALA A 660 18.58 -46.37 -10.03
CA ALA A 660 18.95 -46.76 -11.42
C ALA A 660 19.00 -48.27 -11.59
N GLY A 661 18.37 -48.80 -12.63
CA GLY A 661 18.26 -50.22 -12.92
C GLY A 661 17.22 -50.97 -12.06
N THR A 662 16.49 -50.30 -11.17
CA THR A 662 15.39 -50.91 -10.41
C THR A 662 14.06 -50.69 -11.13
N ARG A 663 13.93 -51.23 -12.34
CA ARG A 663 12.67 -51.16 -13.08
C ARG A 663 11.56 -51.85 -12.28
N ARG A 664 10.49 -51.12 -11.93
CA ARG A 664 9.27 -51.76 -11.45
C ARG A 664 8.74 -52.63 -12.63
N GLU A 665 8.51 -53.92 -12.38
CA GLU A 665 7.80 -54.83 -13.30
C GLU A 665 6.35 -54.39 -13.52
N THR A 666 6.15 -53.23 -14.16
CA THR A 666 4.81 -52.71 -14.48
C THR A 666 4.52 -52.58 -15.96
N ASP A 667 5.45 -53.01 -16.83
CA ASP A 667 5.16 -53.20 -18.26
C ASP A 667 4.43 -54.53 -18.51
N THR A 668 3.27 -54.68 -17.87
CA THR A 668 2.32 -55.72 -18.31
C THR A 668 1.57 -55.15 -19.50
N PRO A 669 1.63 -55.78 -20.69
CA PRO A 669 0.88 -55.31 -21.86
C PRO A 669 -0.59 -55.27 -21.53
N LEU A 670 -1.31 -54.20 -22.01
CA LEU A 670 -2.74 -54.05 -21.85
C LEU A 670 -3.48 -55.31 -22.28
N VAL A 671 -3.87 -56.15 -21.34
CA VAL A 671 -4.63 -57.37 -21.58
C VAL A 671 -6.09 -57.11 -21.24
N LYS A 672 -6.99 -57.33 -22.19
CA LYS A 672 -8.43 -57.22 -21.96
C LYS A 672 -8.84 -58.21 -20.88
N ARG A 673 -9.18 -57.74 -19.71
CA ARG A 673 -9.74 -58.56 -18.61
C ARG A 673 -11.16 -58.99 -18.94
N SER A 674 -11.46 -60.25 -18.83
CA SER A 674 -12.81 -60.79 -19.01
C SER A 674 -13.25 -61.55 -17.76
N GLY A 675 -14.52 -61.41 -17.36
CA GLY A 675 -15.12 -62.08 -16.21
C GLY A 675 -15.20 -61.24 -14.90
N ALA A 676 -15.64 -61.85 -13.79
CA ALA A 676 -15.90 -61.22 -12.52
C ALA A 676 -14.64 -60.55 -11.88
N ALA A 677 -13.43 -60.91 -12.32
CA ALA A 677 -12.18 -60.26 -11.89
C ALA A 677 -11.95 -58.87 -12.54
N ALA A 678 -12.81 -58.42 -13.44
CA ALA A 678 -12.67 -57.09 -14.08
C ALA A 678 -13.15 -55.94 -13.18
N ALA A 679 -13.77 -56.21 -12.05
CA ALA A 679 -14.39 -55.21 -11.19
C ALA A 679 -13.56 -54.83 -9.94
N GLU A 680 -12.44 -55.52 -9.64
CA GLU A 680 -11.65 -55.22 -8.47
C GLU A 680 -10.18 -54.86 -8.87
N ASN A 681 -9.78 -53.63 -8.53
CA ASN A 681 -8.39 -53.13 -8.54
C ASN A 681 -7.65 -53.20 -9.91
N ALA A 682 -8.07 -52.36 -10.84
CA ALA A 682 -7.23 -52.10 -12.04
C ALA A 682 -6.22 -50.97 -11.67
N PRO A 683 -4.94 -51.06 -12.14
CA PRO A 683 -4.00 -49.96 -12.02
C PRO A 683 -4.57 -48.72 -12.72
N ALA A 684 -4.47 -47.61 -12.07
CA ALA A 684 -4.93 -46.34 -12.64
C ALA A 684 -4.12 -46.01 -13.91
N SER A 685 -4.80 -45.43 -14.90
CA SER A 685 -4.09 -44.82 -16.02
C SER A 685 -3.36 -43.54 -15.55
N PHE A 686 -2.36 -43.10 -16.29
CA PHE A 686 -1.61 -41.89 -16.05
C PHE A 686 -2.49 -40.65 -15.75
N GLY A 687 -3.59 -40.47 -16.49
CA GLY A 687 -4.58 -39.41 -16.23
C GLY A 687 -5.36 -39.60 -14.91
N GLN A 688 -5.62 -40.86 -14.55
CA GLN A 688 -6.31 -41.19 -13.29
C GLN A 688 -5.39 -41.03 -12.07
N GLU A 689 -4.08 -41.33 -12.19
CA GLU A 689 -3.09 -41.08 -11.15
C GLU A 689 -2.95 -39.56 -10.87
N ARG A 690 -2.97 -38.74 -11.94
CA ARG A 690 -2.97 -37.28 -11.84
C ARG A 690 -4.19 -36.77 -11.07
N LEU A 691 -5.38 -37.28 -11.41
CA LEU A 691 -6.64 -36.88 -10.71
C LEU A 691 -6.63 -37.32 -9.23
N CYS A 692 -6.11 -38.53 -8.93
CA CYS A 692 -5.93 -38.98 -7.56
C CYS A 692 -4.90 -38.14 -6.77
N LEU A 693 -3.86 -37.67 -7.44
CA LEU A 693 -2.88 -36.75 -6.80
C LEU A 693 -3.51 -35.40 -6.50
N LEU A 694 -4.22 -34.81 -7.45
CA LEU A 694 -4.92 -33.54 -7.27
C LEU A 694 -6.01 -33.64 -6.18
N ASP A 695 -6.70 -34.77 -6.08
CA ASP A 695 -7.67 -35.03 -5.01
C ASP A 695 -7.00 -35.14 -3.62
N ARG A 696 -5.84 -35.79 -3.53
CA ARG A 696 -5.04 -35.87 -2.28
C ARG A 696 -4.41 -34.55 -1.86
N LEU A 697 -4.14 -33.64 -2.81
CA LEU A 697 -3.62 -32.31 -2.58
C LEU A 697 -4.75 -31.28 -2.26
N GLY A 698 -5.98 -31.73 -2.03
CA GLY A 698 -7.09 -30.90 -1.57
C GLY A 698 -7.92 -30.22 -2.67
N ALA A 699 -7.64 -30.48 -3.96
CA ALA A 699 -8.41 -29.93 -5.08
C ALA A 699 -9.74 -30.68 -5.36
N GLY A 700 -10.26 -31.42 -4.39
CA GLY A 700 -11.25 -32.50 -4.52
C GLY A 700 -12.69 -32.12 -4.85
N SER A 701 -13.03 -30.91 -5.25
CA SER A 701 -14.43 -30.59 -5.64
C SER A 701 -14.63 -29.99 -7.03
N ALA A 702 -13.56 -29.73 -7.79
CA ALA A 702 -13.65 -28.97 -9.04
C ALA A 702 -13.61 -29.77 -10.34
N TYR A 703 -13.46 -31.10 -10.30
CA TYR A 703 -13.31 -31.88 -11.53
C TYR A 703 -14.50 -32.81 -11.79
N HIS A 704 -15.33 -32.45 -12.76
CA HIS A 704 -16.30 -33.36 -13.36
C HIS A 704 -15.68 -34.05 -14.56
N VAL A 705 -15.38 -35.36 -14.46
CA VAL A 705 -15.01 -36.17 -15.63
C VAL A 705 -16.29 -36.56 -16.36
N ALA A 706 -16.57 -35.93 -17.49
CA ALA A 706 -17.58 -36.40 -18.43
C ALA A 706 -16.96 -37.51 -19.26
N GLY A 707 -17.17 -38.77 -18.86
CA GLY A 707 -16.87 -39.93 -19.68
C GLY A 707 -17.98 -40.17 -20.70
N GLY A 708 -17.69 -39.87 -21.99
CA GLY A 708 -18.48 -40.39 -23.08
C GLY A 708 -17.93 -41.79 -23.50
N PHE A 709 -18.76 -42.81 -23.47
CA PHE A 709 -18.49 -44.11 -24.06
C PHE A 709 -18.83 -44.06 -25.54
#